data_6596c93ce821bcec909c00bda940c049
#
_entry.id   6596c93ce821bcec909c00bda940c049
#
_cell.length_a   1.000
_cell.length_b   1.000
_cell.length_c   1.000
_cell.angle_alpha   90.00
_cell.angle_beta   90.00
_cell.angle_gamma   90.00
#
_symmetry.space_group_name_H-M   'P 1'
#
loop_
_entity.id
_entity.type
_entity.pdbx_description
1 polymer ?
#
loop_
_entity_poly.entity_id
_entity_poly.type
_entity_poly.pdbx_seq_one_letter_code
_entity_poly.pdbx_strand_id
1 'polypeptide(L)'
;MNPSEIKARCGAPWIPVDDYQAFLNHLGFEKAEVRHAGGTMWEVRGAHVGDLARSEWGTPDRSAQDLMLSILRQADSTIQVTYRDNEGNTQVNQPATDAAREKARLIREAWDDWIWADKERSERLSGIYNTIFNALVLPEYDSSPLTLPGVGDWTMRPHQNAAIRRIVSEPTALLAHVVGAGKTATMVGGIMELRRTGLARKPAMVIPNHMLRQIAREFREVYPNAKLLTISASDLGVKRRAKFMARAAGGDWDAVIMTHEAFNRVPLLPKTQLDYIDTEVASLREQLDEAGAAGMHERTIKQIETDLAAVEARMLKQVEESTTGSGIFLEDTGIDYLMVDEAHAYKNLRTISAIPGAGIQGSVKATKLHMVLGHLRKTNGSGRVCTLATGTPIANSVTEAYVLKRYLAPDLLDRQGLTNFDSWAATFGEVVSSLEPDAKGDGYKYKARFARFFNVPELMASYRSFADVQNTEDLGLPVPTVLKGPDGQRGESIAFPVTGIQRAYIKDLPKKPWVSRPGGVLKALGLGLRASLDMRLVGEQDEEAGSKLPYAAESSNRAYPGRKSASFTRPAPTARRTASSRTAAPAASPCWSEAPKRWAPGPTSRTGPSPCTTCPTRGGPPTWPSATAAWNGRATSTPRGSRARPTMSGSSTTSPLAPSTNSASQPSPARPSSSPRSSARTSPSARSRTSARRPST
;
A
#
# COMPACT_ATOMS: atom_id res chain seq x y z
N MET A 1 3.30 -14.36 -27.36
CA MET A 1 1.83 -14.11 -27.44
C MET A 1 1.46 -13.62 -28.83
N ASN A 2 0.26 -13.98 -29.24
CA ASN A 2 -0.31 -13.50 -30.49
C ASN A 2 -0.93 -12.10 -30.30
N PRO A 3 -1.07 -11.29 -31.35
CA PRO A 3 -1.69 -9.97 -31.26
C PRO A 3 -3.07 -9.95 -30.58
N SER A 4 -3.89 -10.99 -30.81
CA SER A 4 -5.23 -11.12 -30.21
C SER A 4 -5.23 -11.35 -28.69
N GLU A 5 -4.11 -11.73 -28.12
CA GLU A 5 -3.93 -11.97 -26.68
C GLU A 5 -3.38 -10.75 -25.95
N ILE A 6 -2.84 -9.76 -26.70
CA ILE A 6 -2.21 -8.56 -26.16
C ILE A 6 -3.23 -7.41 -26.17
N LYS A 7 -3.53 -6.85 -25.00
CA LYS A 7 -4.31 -5.63 -24.94
C LYS A 7 -3.37 -4.41 -25.10
N ALA A 8 -3.36 -3.85 -26.31
CA ALA A 8 -2.60 -2.66 -26.65
C ALA A 8 -3.43 -1.41 -26.34
N ARG A 9 -3.44 -0.99 -25.09
CA ARG A 9 -4.22 0.15 -24.68
C ARG A 9 -3.65 1.45 -25.20
N CYS A 10 -4.52 2.36 -25.66
CA CYS A 10 -4.10 3.71 -26.06
C CYS A 10 -3.46 4.46 -24.87
N GLY A 11 -2.22 4.96 -25.06
CA GLY A 11 -1.41 5.61 -24.04
C GLY A 11 -0.45 4.64 -23.30
N ALA A 12 -0.36 3.37 -23.69
CA ALA A 12 0.63 2.44 -23.16
C ALA A 12 2.06 2.83 -23.66
N PRO A 13 3.05 2.98 -22.77
CA PRO A 13 4.35 3.55 -23.12
C PRO A 13 5.21 2.63 -23.98
N TRP A 14 4.91 1.32 -24.03
CA TRP A 14 5.62 0.37 -24.88
C TRP A 14 5.28 0.49 -26.37
N ILE A 15 4.19 1.20 -26.71
CA ILE A 15 3.79 1.46 -28.10
C ILE A 15 4.54 2.70 -28.58
N PRO A 16 5.22 2.64 -29.74
CA PRO A 16 5.93 3.79 -30.31
C PRO A 16 5.04 4.99 -30.57
N VAL A 17 5.57 6.19 -30.39
CA VAL A 17 4.83 7.45 -30.60
C VAL A 17 4.34 7.58 -32.05
N ASP A 18 5.08 7.05 -33.00
CA ASP A 18 4.71 7.04 -34.41
C ASP A 18 3.39 6.32 -34.70
N ASP A 19 3.04 5.29 -33.90
CA ASP A 19 1.75 4.60 -34.03
C ASP A 19 0.60 5.47 -33.56
N TYR A 20 0.79 6.29 -32.53
CA TYR A 20 -0.22 7.28 -32.11
C TYR A 20 -0.39 8.39 -33.14
N GLN A 21 0.70 8.81 -33.76
CA GLN A 21 0.67 9.75 -34.88
C GLN A 21 -0.08 9.18 -36.07
N ALA A 22 0.22 7.94 -36.45
CA ALA A 22 -0.47 7.23 -37.53
C ALA A 22 -1.96 7.04 -37.26
N PHE A 23 -2.33 6.82 -36.00
CA PHE A 23 -3.74 6.71 -35.59
C PHE A 23 -4.47 8.05 -35.74
N LEU A 24 -3.87 9.18 -35.33
CA LEU A 24 -4.48 10.48 -35.55
C LEU A 24 -4.66 10.79 -37.03
N ASN A 25 -3.70 10.43 -37.89
CA ASN A 25 -3.84 10.54 -39.33
C ASN A 25 -4.99 9.66 -39.85
N HIS A 26 -5.16 8.45 -39.31
CA HIS A 26 -6.29 7.58 -39.65
C HIS A 26 -7.64 8.19 -39.28
N LEU A 27 -7.73 8.91 -38.16
CA LEU A 27 -8.92 9.67 -37.78
C LEU A 27 -9.16 10.94 -38.63
N GLY A 28 -8.28 11.24 -39.61
CA GLY A 28 -8.36 12.40 -40.47
C GLY A 28 -7.63 13.64 -39.98
N PHE A 29 -6.81 13.56 -38.95
CA PHE A 29 -6.02 14.68 -38.39
C PHE A 29 -4.59 14.67 -38.92
N GLU A 30 -4.39 14.81 -40.23
CA GLU A 30 -3.05 14.75 -40.87
C GLU A 30 -2.05 15.80 -40.37
N LYS A 31 -2.53 16.92 -39.83
CA LYS A 31 -1.70 18.02 -39.28
C LYS A 31 -1.53 17.93 -37.77
N ALA A 32 -2.06 16.90 -37.14
CA ALA A 32 -1.89 16.72 -35.71
C ALA A 32 -0.50 16.16 -35.39
N GLU A 33 0.02 16.51 -34.22
CA GLU A 33 1.29 16.01 -33.70
C GLU A 33 1.06 15.38 -32.33
N VAL A 34 1.68 14.23 -32.10
CA VAL A 34 1.74 13.58 -30.79
C VAL A 34 3.18 13.59 -30.28
N ARG A 35 3.36 13.95 -29.03
CA ARG A 35 4.66 13.95 -28.34
C ARG A 35 4.52 13.26 -26.99
N HIS A 36 5.57 12.57 -26.57
CA HIS A 36 5.63 11.87 -25.30
C HIS A 36 7.00 12.07 -24.64
N ALA A 37 7.01 12.39 -23.34
CA ALA A 37 8.20 12.57 -22.51
C ALA A 37 8.09 11.72 -21.24
N GLY A 38 7.89 10.42 -21.42
CA GLY A 38 7.76 9.45 -20.32
C GLY A 38 6.47 9.59 -19.47
N GLY A 39 6.10 8.53 -18.78
CA GLY A 39 4.95 8.49 -17.88
C GLY A 39 3.63 8.90 -18.55
N THR A 40 2.95 9.89 -17.98
CA THR A 40 1.72 10.51 -18.53
C THR A 40 1.97 11.83 -19.24
N MET A 41 3.22 12.15 -19.53
CA MET A 41 3.59 13.42 -20.19
C MET A 41 3.36 13.33 -21.70
N TRP A 42 2.09 13.32 -22.07
CA TRP A 42 1.63 13.35 -23.44
C TRP A 42 1.24 14.77 -23.86
N GLU A 43 1.50 15.11 -25.10
CA GLU A 43 1.01 16.31 -25.75
C GLU A 43 0.43 15.96 -27.11
N VAL A 44 -0.74 16.51 -27.43
CA VAL A 44 -1.40 16.39 -28.73
C VAL A 44 -1.67 17.80 -29.21
N ARG A 45 -1.34 18.10 -30.48
CA ARG A 45 -1.57 19.39 -31.13
C ARG A 45 -2.30 19.16 -32.45
N GLY A 46 -2.99 20.19 -32.92
CA GLY A 46 -3.54 20.25 -34.30
C GLY A 46 -4.90 19.56 -34.47
N ALA A 47 -5.48 18.92 -33.44
CA ALA A 47 -6.78 18.23 -33.53
C ALA A 47 -7.89 18.94 -32.73
N HIS A 48 -7.96 20.29 -32.78
CA HIS A 48 -8.87 21.08 -31.95
C HIS A 48 -9.83 22.00 -32.75
N VAL A 49 -9.67 22.11 -34.06
CA VAL A 49 -10.44 23.01 -34.94
C VAL A 49 -11.11 22.20 -36.05
N GLY A 50 -12.29 22.66 -36.46
CA GLY A 50 -13.09 22.05 -37.53
C GLY A 50 -14.14 21.07 -37.07
N ASP A 51 -15.02 20.67 -37.98
CA ASP A 51 -16.15 19.78 -37.69
C ASP A 51 -15.70 18.41 -37.25
N LEU A 52 -14.63 17.88 -37.81
CA LEU A 52 -14.03 16.62 -37.43
C LEU A 52 -13.63 16.63 -35.95
N ALA A 53 -13.05 17.71 -35.46
CA ALA A 53 -12.56 17.84 -34.07
C ALA A 53 -13.65 18.20 -33.07
N ARG A 54 -14.74 18.82 -33.48
CA ARG A 54 -15.77 19.37 -32.60
C ARG A 54 -17.13 18.67 -32.71
N SER A 55 -17.31 17.80 -33.68
CA SER A 55 -18.58 17.11 -33.94
C SER A 55 -18.39 15.59 -34.10
N GLU A 56 -17.48 15.16 -34.95
CA GLU A 56 -17.27 13.74 -35.25
C GLU A 56 -16.53 13.03 -34.11
N TRP A 57 -15.30 13.50 -33.77
CA TRP A 57 -14.45 12.92 -32.74
C TRP A 57 -14.39 13.73 -31.44
N GLY A 58 -15.12 14.83 -31.37
CA GLY A 58 -15.21 15.69 -30.20
C GLY A 58 -16.62 16.21 -29.95
N THR A 59 -16.71 17.18 -29.06
CA THR A 59 -17.92 17.95 -28.77
C THR A 59 -17.60 19.45 -28.85
N PRO A 60 -18.61 20.35 -28.91
CA PRO A 60 -18.36 21.79 -28.84
C PRO A 60 -17.52 22.20 -27.62
N ASP A 61 -17.73 21.54 -26.49
CA ASP A 61 -17.08 21.82 -25.21
C ASP A 61 -15.69 21.14 -25.05
N ARG A 62 -15.48 20.00 -25.73
CA ARG A 62 -14.24 19.21 -25.66
C ARG A 62 -13.84 18.77 -27.05
N SER A 63 -12.70 19.26 -27.53
CA SER A 63 -12.17 18.87 -28.85
C SER A 63 -11.65 17.43 -28.86
N ALA A 64 -11.50 16.84 -30.05
CA ALA A 64 -10.84 15.56 -30.23
C ALA A 64 -9.44 15.54 -29.61
N GLN A 65 -8.70 16.66 -29.71
CA GLN A 65 -7.40 16.83 -29.05
C GLN A 65 -7.48 16.66 -27.54
N ASP A 66 -8.45 17.31 -26.88
CA ASP A 66 -8.62 17.22 -25.42
C ASP A 66 -9.01 15.81 -24.99
N LEU A 67 -9.87 15.15 -25.77
CA LEU A 67 -10.31 13.79 -25.51
C LEU A 67 -9.17 12.79 -25.72
N MET A 68 -8.43 12.90 -26.84
CA MET A 68 -7.28 12.04 -27.12
C MET A 68 -6.21 12.20 -26.03
N LEU A 69 -5.91 13.43 -25.61
CA LEU A 69 -4.98 13.70 -24.52
C LEU A 69 -5.45 13.07 -23.20
N SER A 70 -6.75 13.12 -22.91
CA SER A 70 -7.34 12.48 -21.73
C SER A 70 -7.21 10.95 -21.78
N ILE A 71 -7.39 10.34 -22.95
CA ILE A 71 -7.23 8.90 -23.19
C ILE A 71 -5.76 8.49 -23.00
N LEU A 72 -4.84 9.19 -23.62
CA LEU A 72 -3.39 8.94 -23.51
C LEU A 72 -2.91 9.01 -22.05
N ARG A 73 -3.48 9.93 -21.26
CA ARG A 73 -3.19 10.12 -19.84
C ARG A 73 -3.98 9.19 -18.91
N GLN A 74 -4.77 8.25 -19.43
CA GLN A 74 -5.64 7.36 -18.66
C GLN A 74 -6.64 8.12 -17.76
N ALA A 75 -7.04 9.31 -18.14
CA ALA A 75 -7.90 10.23 -17.39
C ALA A 75 -9.30 10.40 -18.02
N ASP A 76 -9.61 9.63 -19.05
CA ASP A 76 -10.87 9.71 -19.81
C ASP A 76 -12.11 9.41 -18.95
N SER A 77 -11.98 8.53 -17.95
CA SER A 77 -13.06 8.25 -16.99
C SER A 77 -13.41 9.45 -16.09
N THR A 78 -12.55 10.45 -16.03
CA THR A 78 -12.73 11.65 -15.20
C THR A 78 -13.05 12.89 -15.99
N ILE A 79 -13.29 12.76 -17.30
CA ILE A 79 -13.72 13.89 -18.16
C ILE A 79 -14.98 14.51 -17.54
N GLN A 80 -14.91 15.82 -17.34
CA GLN A 80 -16.02 16.65 -16.88
C GLN A 80 -16.06 17.94 -17.69
N VAL A 81 -17.24 18.35 -18.08
CA VAL A 81 -17.53 19.67 -18.62
C VAL A 81 -18.15 20.49 -17.52
N THR A 82 -17.55 21.62 -17.20
CA THR A 82 -18.01 22.47 -16.10
C THR A 82 -18.43 23.84 -16.61
N TYR A 83 -19.39 24.46 -15.95
CA TYR A 83 -19.79 25.85 -16.16
C TYR A 83 -19.84 26.62 -14.84
N ARG A 84 -19.82 27.95 -14.90
CA ARG A 84 -20.03 28.77 -13.71
C ARG A 84 -21.51 29.14 -13.61
N ASP A 85 -22.10 28.91 -12.46
CA ASP A 85 -23.46 29.34 -12.16
C ASP A 85 -23.51 30.86 -11.90
N ASN A 86 -24.71 31.39 -11.70
CA ASN A 86 -24.94 32.81 -11.45
C ASN A 86 -24.32 33.32 -10.12
N GLU A 87 -23.91 32.40 -9.24
CA GLU A 87 -23.25 32.70 -7.96
C GLU A 87 -21.73 32.58 -8.08
N GLY A 88 -21.19 32.23 -9.27
CA GLY A 88 -19.77 32.07 -9.54
C GLY A 88 -19.22 30.69 -9.14
N ASN A 89 -20.07 29.75 -8.67
CA ASN A 89 -19.65 28.41 -8.33
C ASN A 89 -19.46 27.56 -9.59
N THR A 90 -18.48 26.67 -9.56
CA THR A 90 -18.26 25.73 -10.65
C THR A 90 -19.22 24.55 -10.52
N GLN A 91 -20.06 24.35 -11.51
CA GLN A 91 -21.03 23.25 -11.60
C GLN A 91 -20.66 22.31 -12.76
N VAL A 92 -21.04 21.05 -12.67
CA VAL A 92 -20.84 20.06 -13.74
C VAL A 92 -22.04 20.08 -14.67
N ASN A 93 -21.77 20.28 -15.97
CA ASN A 93 -22.76 20.07 -17.03
C ASN A 93 -22.81 18.57 -17.35
N GLN A 94 -23.77 17.86 -16.75
CA GLN A 94 -23.85 16.40 -16.89
C GLN A 94 -24.10 15.95 -18.33
N PRO A 95 -25.06 16.50 -19.10
CA PRO A 95 -25.28 16.13 -20.50
C PRO A 95 -24.03 16.34 -21.37
N ALA A 96 -23.34 17.47 -21.25
CA ALA A 96 -22.12 17.75 -22.00
C ALA A 96 -20.96 16.82 -21.57
N THR A 97 -20.90 16.46 -20.29
CA THR A 97 -19.93 15.49 -19.74
C THR A 97 -20.16 14.12 -20.32
N ASP A 98 -21.40 13.65 -20.37
CA ASP A 98 -21.75 12.31 -20.89
C ASP A 98 -21.49 12.25 -22.40
N ALA A 99 -21.80 13.32 -23.16
CA ALA A 99 -21.46 13.43 -24.58
C ALA A 99 -19.95 13.36 -24.82
N ALA A 100 -19.14 14.06 -24.01
CA ALA A 100 -17.68 14.03 -24.12
C ALA A 100 -17.09 12.65 -23.79
N ARG A 101 -17.63 11.97 -22.80
CA ARG A 101 -17.24 10.60 -22.43
C ARG A 101 -17.60 9.58 -23.52
N GLU A 102 -18.76 9.75 -24.15
CA GLU A 102 -19.17 8.90 -25.28
C GLU A 102 -18.19 9.09 -26.46
N LYS A 103 -17.81 10.32 -26.80
CA LYS A 103 -16.80 10.55 -27.84
C LYS A 103 -15.43 9.95 -27.47
N ALA A 104 -15.00 10.06 -26.23
CA ALA A 104 -13.78 9.39 -25.77
C ALA A 104 -13.87 7.86 -25.88
N ARG A 105 -15.05 7.26 -25.62
CA ARG A 105 -15.31 5.85 -25.82
C ARG A 105 -15.16 5.45 -27.29
N LEU A 106 -15.75 6.23 -28.21
CA LEU A 106 -15.65 5.97 -29.65
C LEU A 106 -14.21 6.04 -30.16
N ILE A 107 -13.40 7.01 -29.69
CA ILE A 107 -11.98 7.09 -30.02
C ILE A 107 -11.23 5.83 -29.55
N ARG A 108 -11.53 5.32 -28.34
CA ARG A 108 -10.90 4.09 -27.85
C ARG A 108 -11.30 2.85 -28.64
N GLU A 109 -12.57 2.75 -29.02
CA GLU A 109 -13.04 1.67 -29.87
C GLU A 109 -12.36 1.70 -31.25
N ALA A 110 -12.28 2.89 -31.86
CA ALA A 110 -11.55 3.06 -33.10
C ALA A 110 -10.06 2.69 -32.97
N TRP A 111 -9.43 2.99 -31.82
CA TRP A 111 -8.06 2.54 -31.53
C TRP A 111 -7.95 1.03 -31.42
N ASP A 112 -8.84 0.39 -30.66
CA ASP A 112 -8.84 -1.07 -30.45
C ASP A 112 -9.03 -1.82 -31.78
N ASP A 113 -9.85 -1.30 -32.69
CA ASP A 113 -10.07 -1.86 -34.02
C ASP A 113 -8.89 -1.62 -34.96
N TRP A 114 -8.28 -0.43 -34.89
CA TRP A 114 -7.21 -0.02 -35.79
C TRP A 114 -5.86 -0.63 -35.47
N ILE A 115 -5.48 -0.73 -34.19
CA ILE A 115 -4.10 -1.04 -33.78
C ILE A 115 -3.59 -2.38 -34.33
N TRP A 116 -4.44 -3.36 -34.43
CA TRP A 116 -4.11 -4.72 -34.90
C TRP A 116 -4.60 -5.02 -36.34
N ALA A 117 -5.25 -4.09 -37.01
CA ALA A 117 -5.83 -4.30 -38.34
C ALA A 117 -4.78 -4.46 -39.45
N ASP A 118 -3.65 -3.78 -39.33
CA ASP A 118 -2.55 -3.86 -40.28
C ASP A 118 -1.57 -4.96 -39.87
N LYS A 119 -1.19 -5.83 -40.81
CA LYS A 119 -0.35 -7.00 -40.55
C LYS A 119 1.05 -6.63 -40.12
N GLU A 120 1.70 -5.68 -40.82
CA GLU A 120 3.09 -5.28 -40.55
C GLU A 120 3.20 -4.62 -39.17
N ARG A 121 2.28 -3.71 -38.84
CA ARG A 121 2.16 -3.09 -37.53
C ARG A 121 1.90 -4.13 -36.46
N SER A 122 1.00 -5.07 -36.68
CA SER A 122 0.65 -6.16 -35.77
C SER A 122 1.86 -7.04 -35.44
N GLU A 123 2.62 -7.49 -36.46
CA GLU A 123 3.86 -8.28 -36.27
C GLU A 123 4.92 -7.49 -35.52
N ARG A 124 5.13 -6.23 -35.87
CA ARG A 124 6.10 -5.34 -35.21
C ARG A 124 5.75 -5.10 -33.74
N LEU A 125 4.52 -4.71 -33.44
CA LEU A 125 4.09 -4.41 -32.07
C LEU A 125 4.07 -5.66 -31.18
N SER A 126 3.63 -6.80 -31.68
CA SER A 126 3.70 -8.06 -30.92
C SER A 126 5.13 -8.48 -30.66
N GLY A 127 6.07 -8.25 -31.60
CA GLY A 127 7.50 -8.44 -31.40
C GLY A 127 8.09 -7.57 -30.28
N ILE A 128 7.77 -6.29 -30.28
CA ILE A 128 8.17 -5.33 -29.21
C ILE A 128 7.62 -5.80 -27.85
N TYR A 129 6.32 -6.08 -27.79
CA TYR A 129 5.66 -6.52 -26.55
C TYR A 129 6.28 -7.79 -25.98
N ASN A 130 6.46 -8.81 -26.82
CA ASN A 130 7.04 -10.09 -26.41
C ASN A 130 8.49 -9.94 -25.93
N THR A 131 9.27 -9.07 -26.56
CA THR A 131 10.65 -8.80 -26.13
C THR A 131 10.69 -8.13 -24.76
N ILE A 132 9.78 -7.20 -24.48
CA ILE A 132 9.75 -6.46 -23.22
C ILE A 132 9.16 -7.30 -22.08
N PHE A 133 8.05 -8.03 -22.33
CA PHE A 133 7.25 -8.61 -21.25
C PHE A 133 7.30 -10.14 -21.18
N ASN A 134 7.59 -10.83 -22.28
CA ASN A 134 7.58 -12.30 -22.34
C ASN A 134 8.98 -12.94 -22.37
N ALA A 135 10.04 -12.15 -22.24
CA ALA A 135 11.41 -12.65 -22.14
C ALA A 135 11.78 -13.17 -20.74
N LEU A 136 10.87 -13.12 -19.77
CA LEU A 136 11.13 -13.56 -18.40
C LEU A 136 11.05 -15.08 -18.28
N VAL A 137 12.17 -15.70 -17.89
CA VAL A 137 12.21 -17.10 -17.46
C VAL A 137 12.08 -17.13 -15.94
N LEU A 138 11.02 -17.80 -15.45
CA LEU A 138 10.79 -17.93 -14.02
C LEU A 138 11.72 -18.99 -13.42
N PRO A 139 12.47 -18.69 -12.35
CA PRO A 139 13.31 -19.66 -11.69
C PRO A 139 12.45 -20.68 -10.92
N GLU A 140 12.86 -21.93 -10.98
CA GLU A 140 12.31 -23.02 -10.16
C GLU A 140 13.30 -23.39 -9.06
N TYR A 141 12.77 -23.66 -7.87
CA TYR A 141 13.58 -24.02 -6.70
C TYR A 141 13.20 -25.41 -6.22
N ASP A 142 14.21 -26.26 -6.09
CA ASP A 142 14.06 -27.62 -5.58
C ASP A 142 13.50 -27.60 -4.14
N SER A 143 12.52 -28.43 -3.87
CA SER A 143 11.86 -28.58 -2.57
C SER A 143 12.44 -29.70 -1.70
N SER A 144 13.46 -30.43 -2.19
CA SER A 144 14.14 -31.48 -1.45
C SER A 144 14.74 -30.98 -0.12
N PRO A 145 14.90 -31.83 0.89
CA PRO A 145 15.43 -31.43 2.18
C PRO A 145 16.78 -30.71 2.07
N LEU A 146 16.91 -29.59 2.77
CA LEU A 146 18.17 -28.85 2.92
C LEU A 146 18.94 -29.36 4.13
N THR A 147 20.26 -29.51 3.95
CA THR A 147 21.15 -29.65 5.10
C THR A 147 21.40 -28.28 5.70
N LEU A 148 20.84 -28.01 6.87
CA LEU A 148 20.95 -26.74 7.57
C LEU A 148 21.79 -26.91 8.85
N PRO A 149 23.11 -26.66 8.82
CA PRO A 149 23.98 -26.85 9.98
C PRO A 149 23.55 -25.96 11.15
N GLY A 150 23.50 -26.54 12.35
CA GLY A 150 23.12 -25.84 13.58
C GLY A 150 21.61 -25.76 13.86
N VAL A 151 20.79 -26.32 12.98
CA VAL A 151 19.37 -26.56 13.29
C VAL A 151 19.24 -27.59 14.39
N GLY A 152 18.35 -27.33 15.37
CA GLY A 152 17.97 -28.31 16.40
C GLY A 152 17.03 -29.38 15.86
N ASP A 153 16.16 -29.87 16.71
CA ASP A 153 15.14 -30.89 16.34
C ASP A 153 14.00 -30.28 15.49
N TRP A 154 14.36 -29.67 14.35
CA TRP A 154 13.42 -29.03 13.45
C TRP A 154 13.59 -29.53 12.03
N THR A 155 12.47 -29.87 11.38
CA THR A 155 12.47 -30.27 9.98
C THR A 155 11.71 -29.25 9.15
N MET A 156 12.36 -28.69 8.13
CA MET A 156 11.73 -27.78 7.17
C MET A 156 10.79 -28.54 6.24
N ARG A 157 9.64 -27.95 5.98
CA ARG A 157 8.69 -28.49 4.99
C ARG A 157 9.21 -28.26 3.56
N PRO A 158 8.75 -29.04 2.56
CA PRO A 158 9.22 -28.90 1.18
C PRO A 158 9.20 -27.47 0.63
N HIS A 159 8.07 -26.75 0.79
CA HIS A 159 7.96 -25.36 0.36
C HIS A 159 8.90 -24.40 1.10
N GLN A 160 9.22 -24.69 2.37
CA GLN A 160 10.19 -23.91 3.13
C GLN A 160 11.61 -24.12 2.61
N ASN A 161 11.97 -25.36 2.24
CA ASN A 161 13.25 -25.64 1.61
C ASN A 161 13.42 -24.88 0.28
N ALA A 162 12.41 -24.91 -0.58
CA ALA A 162 12.40 -24.18 -1.85
C ALA A 162 12.52 -22.66 -1.61
N ALA A 163 11.77 -22.12 -0.64
CA ALA A 163 11.80 -20.71 -0.30
C ALA A 163 13.17 -20.27 0.29
N ILE A 164 13.81 -21.11 1.11
CA ILE A 164 15.17 -20.85 1.61
C ILE A 164 16.18 -20.83 0.46
N ARG A 165 16.09 -21.77 -0.49
CA ARG A 165 16.94 -21.76 -1.70
C ARG A 165 16.75 -20.47 -2.49
N ARG A 166 15.50 -20.04 -2.66
CA ARG A 166 15.20 -18.76 -3.32
C ARG A 166 15.84 -17.56 -2.60
N ILE A 167 15.72 -17.49 -1.26
CA ILE A 167 16.35 -16.43 -0.45
C ILE A 167 17.86 -16.39 -0.66
N VAL A 168 18.49 -17.56 -0.75
CA VAL A 168 19.94 -17.67 -0.93
C VAL A 168 20.37 -17.39 -2.39
N SER A 169 19.58 -17.78 -3.37
CA SER A 169 19.90 -17.61 -4.79
C SER A 169 19.63 -16.21 -5.30
N GLU A 170 18.52 -15.59 -4.88
CA GLU A 170 18.06 -14.31 -5.41
C GLU A 170 18.56 -13.12 -4.61
N PRO A 171 18.79 -11.96 -5.25
CA PRO A 171 19.13 -10.71 -4.56
C PRO A 171 18.02 -10.21 -3.63
N THR A 172 16.78 -10.44 -4.03
CA THR A 172 15.58 -10.05 -3.31
C THR A 172 14.49 -11.12 -3.46
N ALA A 173 13.64 -11.26 -2.45
CA ALA A 173 12.51 -12.19 -2.52
C ALA A 173 11.29 -11.64 -1.77
N LEU A 174 10.10 -12.05 -2.22
CA LEU A 174 8.85 -11.90 -1.50
C LEU A 174 8.32 -13.28 -1.12
N LEU A 175 8.13 -13.52 0.17
CA LEU A 175 7.42 -14.68 0.68
C LEU A 175 5.93 -14.31 0.83
N ALA A 176 5.17 -14.50 -0.24
CA ALA A 176 3.72 -14.31 -0.26
C ALA A 176 3.02 -15.58 0.24
N HIS A 177 3.32 -15.98 1.45
CA HIS A 177 2.86 -17.22 2.05
C HIS A 177 1.64 -16.98 2.94
N VAL A 178 0.62 -17.81 2.78
CA VAL A 178 -0.58 -17.77 3.62
C VAL A 178 -0.23 -17.90 5.11
N VAL A 179 -1.13 -17.42 5.97
CA VAL A 179 -1.00 -17.61 7.44
C VAL A 179 -1.01 -19.11 7.75
N GLY A 180 -0.06 -19.56 8.60
CA GLY A 180 0.11 -20.98 8.93
C GLY A 180 1.10 -21.75 8.06
N ALA A 181 1.64 -21.15 6.99
CA ALA A 181 2.67 -21.76 6.15
C ALA A 181 4.04 -21.91 6.85
N GLY A 182 4.22 -21.31 8.03
CA GLY A 182 5.49 -21.39 8.77
C GLY A 182 6.54 -20.38 8.29
N LYS A 183 6.12 -19.19 7.88
CA LYS A 183 7.02 -18.10 7.42
C LYS A 183 8.19 -17.83 8.35
N THR A 184 7.96 -17.84 9.68
CA THR A 184 9.01 -17.58 10.66
C THR A 184 10.18 -18.55 10.51
N ALA A 185 9.90 -19.86 10.43
CA ALA A 185 10.95 -20.87 10.26
C ALA A 185 11.69 -20.70 8.90
N THR A 186 10.96 -20.37 7.83
CA THR A 186 11.58 -20.07 6.51
C THR A 186 12.51 -18.87 6.60
N MET A 187 12.07 -17.78 7.23
CA MET A 187 12.88 -16.59 7.39
C MET A 187 14.13 -16.85 8.26
N VAL A 188 13.97 -17.59 9.34
CA VAL A 188 15.08 -17.98 10.22
C VAL A 188 16.09 -18.83 9.47
N GLY A 189 15.64 -19.88 8.76
CA GLY A 189 16.51 -20.71 7.93
C GLY A 189 17.23 -19.89 6.85
N GLY A 190 16.51 -19.00 6.16
CA GLY A 190 17.09 -18.10 5.17
C GLY A 190 18.16 -17.16 5.73
N ILE A 191 17.91 -16.54 6.89
CA ILE A 191 18.91 -15.70 7.58
C ILE A 191 20.18 -16.49 7.93
N MET A 192 20.03 -17.68 8.51
CA MET A 192 21.16 -18.48 8.93
C MET A 192 21.97 -19.00 7.73
N GLU A 193 21.30 -19.36 6.64
CA GLU A 193 21.97 -19.77 5.41
C GLU A 193 22.70 -18.61 4.71
N LEU A 194 22.10 -17.43 4.65
CA LEU A 194 22.78 -16.22 4.16
C LEU A 194 24.02 -15.89 5.00
N ARG A 195 23.91 -16.03 6.31
CA ARG A 195 25.03 -15.83 7.24
C ARG A 195 26.12 -16.90 7.05
N ARG A 196 25.73 -18.18 6.99
CA ARG A 196 26.65 -19.31 6.84
C ARG A 196 27.44 -19.24 5.52
N THR A 197 26.76 -18.88 4.43
CA THR A 197 27.37 -18.77 3.10
C THR A 197 28.15 -17.48 2.89
N GLY A 198 28.12 -16.56 3.86
CA GLY A 198 28.80 -15.26 3.77
C GLY A 198 28.12 -14.27 2.81
N LEU A 199 26.90 -14.58 2.35
CA LEU A 199 26.11 -13.70 1.49
C LEU A 199 25.52 -12.51 2.24
N ALA A 200 25.34 -12.64 3.56
CA ALA A 200 25.04 -11.54 4.47
C ALA A 200 25.91 -11.69 5.73
N ARG A 201 26.57 -10.60 6.12
CA ARG A 201 27.44 -10.58 7.31
C ARG A 201 26.66 -10.31 8.58
N LYS A 202 25.67 -9.43 8.52
CA LYS A 202 24.86 -9.01 9.67
C LYS A 202 23.41 -8.79 9.25
N PRO A 203 22.67 -9.85 8.99
CA PRO A 203 21.26 -9.74 8.61
C PRO A 203 20.42 -9.20 9.76
N ALA A 204 19.45 -8.33 9.45
CA ALA A 204 18.47 -7.85 10.40
C ALA A 204 17.06 -8.33 10.06
N MET A 205 16.32 -8.71 11.08
CA MET A 205 14.93 -9.11 10.98
C MET A 205 14.01 -8.03 11.56
N VAL A 206 13.12 -7.48 10.75
CA VAL A 206 12.17 -6.41 11.12
C VAL A 206 10.79 -7.01 11.24
N ILE A 207 10.18 -6.91 12.43
CA ILE A 207 8.98 -7.66 12.80
C ILE A 207 7.93 -6.79 13.50
N PRO A 208 6.65 -7.22 13.58
CA PRO A 208 5.63 -6.53 14.36
C PRO A 208 5.99 -6.38 15.84
N ASN A 209 5.60 -5.23 16.43
CA ASN A 209 6.02 -4.88 17.79
C ASN A 209 5.68 -5.94 18.87
N HIS A 210 4.52 -6.56 18.76
CA HIS A 210 4.04 -7.56 19.73
C HIS A 210 4.70 -8.93 19.60
N MET A 211 5.38 -9.20 18.47
CA MET A 211 5.95 -10.52 18.17
C MET A 211 7.42 -10.68 18.60
N LEU A 212 8.09 -9.62 19.11
CA LEU A 212 9.52 -9.64 19.40
C LEU A 212 9.96 -10.82 20.27
N ARG A 213 9.25 -11.06 21.37
CA ARG A 213 9.58 -12.17 22.29
C ARG A 213 9.30 -13.53 21.67
N GLN A 214 8.20 -13.64 20.94
CA GLN A 214 7.79 -14.88 20.29
C GLN A 214 8.81 -15.27 19.21
N ILE A 215 9.13 -14.38 18.29
CA ILE A 215 10.07 -14.66 17.20
C ILE A 215 11.48 -14.94 17.71
N ALA A 216 11.94 -14.22 18.74
CA ALA A 216 13.22 -14.51 19.36
C ALA A 216 13.28 -15.89 20.04
N ARG A 217 12.15 -16.38 20.56
CA ARG A 217 12.01 -17.75 21.09
C ARG A 217 11.99 -18.76 19.95
N GLU A 218 11.11 -18.59 18.96
CA GLU A 218 11.02 -19.46 17.78
C GLU A 218 12.35 -19.57 17.03
N PHE A 219 13.10 -18.45 16.93
CA PHE A 219 14.43 -18.46 16.33
C PHE A 219 15.37 -19.42 17.06
N ARG A 220 15.36 -19.42 18.42
CA ARG A 220 16.19 -20.34 19.22
C ARG A 220 15.64 -21.77 19.25
N GLU A 221 14.35 -21.97 19.05
CA GLU A 221 13.78 -23.30 18.85
C GLU A 221 14.31 -23.95 17.57
N VAL A 222 14.47 -23.15 16.49
CA VAL A 222 15.04 -23.64 15.22
C VAL A 222 16.57 -23.69 15.28
N TYR A 223 17.25 -22.67 15.82
CA TYR A 223 18.70 -22.59 15.98
C TYR A 223 19.08 -22.27 17.42
N PRO A 224 19.28 -23.29 18.27
CA PRO A 224 19.50 -23.11 19.72
C PRO A 224 20.71 -22.24 20.07
N ASN A 225 21.76 -22.32 19.27
CA ASN A 225 23.05 -21.61 19.51
C ASN A 225 23.13 -20.24 18.85
N ALA A 226 22.06 -19.73 18.20
CA ALA A 226 22.10 -18.49 17.49
C ALA A 226 22.34 -17.27 18.42
N LYS A 227 23.29 -16.42 18.02
CA LYS A 227 23.63 -15.16 18.68
C LYS A 227 22.68 -14.06 18.22
N LEU A 228 21.67 -13.74 19.01
CA LEU A 228 20.61 -12.80 18.66
C LEU A 228 20.72 -11.50 19.45
N LEU A 229 20.63 -10.36 18.77
CA LEU A 229 20.39 -9.06 19.39
C LEU A 229 18.92 -8.68 19.15
N THR A 230 18.15 -8.47 20.21
CA THR A 230 16.76 -8.00 20.13
C THR A 230 16.68 -6.51 20.48
N ILE A 231 15.95 -5.75 19.68
CA ILE A 231 15.81 -4.30 19.83
C ILE A 231 14.33 -3.91 19.73
N SER A 232 13.78 -3.35 20.81
CA SER A 232 12.44 -2.78 20.84
C SER A 232 12.47 -1.26 20.66
N ALA A 233 11.32 -0.65 20.43
CA ALA A 233 11.20 0.81 20.35
C ALA A 233 11.60 1.53 21.64
N SER A 234 11.41 0.90 22.81
CA SER A 234 11.83 1.44 24.11
C SER A 234 13.34 1.47 24.31
N ASP A 235 14.05 0.57 23.63
CA ASP A 235 15.53 0.50 23.69
C ASP A 235 16.18 1.62 22.85
N LEU A 236 15.46 2.18 21.89
CA LEU A 236 15.88 3.31 21.06
C LEU A 236 15.39 4.67 21.55
N GLY A 237 14.94 4.76 22.79
CA GLY A 237 14.72 6.05 23.45
C GLY A 237 16.04 6.83 23.60
N VAL A 238 15.96 8.17 23.69
CA VAL A 238 17.12 9.11 23.63
C VAL A 238 18.31 8.65 24.50
N LYS A 239 18.05 8.21 25.73
CA LYS A 239 19.11 7.80 26.69
C LYS A 239 19.73 6.42 26.41
N ARG A 240 19.06 5.53 25.69
CA ARG A 240 19.50 4.14 25.48
C ARG A 240 19.98 3.88 24.05
N ARG A 241 19.57 4.70 23.09
CA ARG A 241 19.83 4.51 21.65
C ARG A 241 21.31 4.25 21.37
N ALA A 242 22.21 5.13 21.84
CA ALA A 242 23.64 5.00 21.60
C ALA A 242 24.20 3.64 22.06
N LYS A 243 23.78 3.17 23.25
CA LYS A 243 24.22 1.86 23.76
C LYS A 243 23.76 0.69 22.89
N PHE A 244 22.49 0.69 22.46
CA PHE A 244 21.97 -0.40 21.63
C PHE A 244 22.56 -0.36 20.23
N MET A 245 22.73 0.81 19.64
CA MET A 245 23.36 0.97 18.34
C MET A 245 24.83 0.53 18.37
N ALA A 246 25.58 0.90 19.43
CA ALA A 246 26.95 0.44 19.64
C ALA A 246 27.05 -1.09 19.78
N ARG A 247 26.07 -1.74 20.45
CA ARG A 247 25.99 -3.20 20.53
C ARG A 247 25.68 -3.83 19.16
N ALA A 248 24.82 -3.20 18.38
CA ALA A 248 24.52 -3.66 17.03
C ALA A 248 25.75 -3.57 16.13
N ALA A 249 26.50 -2.45 16.24
CA ALA A 249 27.72 -2.22 15.47
C ALA A 249 28.87 -3.18 15.86
N GLY A 250 29.20 -3.25 17.16
CA GLY A 250 30.39 -3.95 17.65
C GLY A 250 30.24 -5.45 17.89
N GLY A 251 29.01 -5.98 17.88
CA GLY A 251 28.77 -7.40 18.13
C GLY A 251 28.75 -8.26 16.85
N ASP A 252 29.25 -9.48 16.98
CA ASP A 252 29.11 -10.52 15.96
C ASP A 252 27.77 -11.28 16.19
N TRP A 253 26.72 -10.80 15.57
CA TRP A 253 25.36 -11.29 15.67
C TRP A 253 24.97 -12.13 14.45
N ASP A 254 24.39 -13.29 14.68
CA ASP A 254 23.80 -14.09 13.60
C ASP A 254 22.55 -13.43 13.03
N ALA A 255 21.79 -12.72 13.90
CA ALA A 255 20.73 -11.85 13.49
C ALA A 255 20.48 -10.70 14.48
N VAL A 256 20.12 -9.51 13.95
CA VAL A 256 19.61 -8.39 14.72
C VAL A 256 18.10 -8.33 14.54
N ILE A 257 17.32 -8.66 15.56
CA ILE A 257 15.86 -8.68 15.50
C ILE A 257 15.33 -7.36 16.07
N MET A 258 14.63 -6.58 15.26
CA MET A 258 14.07 -5.30 15.67
C MET A 258 12.60 -5.18 15.32
N THR A 259 11.86 -4.43 16.14
CA THR A 259 10.46 -4.15 15.84
C THR A 259 10.33 -3.11 14.72
N HIS A 260 9.17 -3.09 13.98
CA HIS A 260 8.89 -2.06 12.97
C HIS A 260 9.08 -0.64 13.53
N GLU A 261 8.64 -0.42 14.77
CA GLU A 261 8.79 0.89 15.39
C GLU A 261 10.25 1.20 15.76
N ALA A 262 11.01 0.18 16.20
CA ALA A 262 12.45 0.33 16.44
C ALA A 262 13.18 0.66 15.13
N PHE A 263 12.92 -0.08 14.06
CA PHE A 263 13.49 0.19 12.73
C PHE A 263 13.20 1.64 12.27
N ASN A 264 11.97 2.13 12.48
CA ASN A 264 11.63 3.51 12.12
C ASN A 264 12.38 4.57 12.94
N ARG A 265 12.81 4.25 14.17
CA ARG A 265 13.54 5.18 15.05
C ARG A 265 15.06 5.18 14.86
N VAL A 266 15.62 4.19 14.15
CA VAL A 266 17.06 4.19 13.84
C VAL A 266 17.36 5.31 12.86
N PRO A 267 18.30 6.24 13.15
CA PRO A 267 18.62 7.32 12.22
C PRO A 267 19.41 6.80 11.00
N LEU A 268 19.28 7.50 9.89
CA LEU A 268 20.09 7.31 8.68
C LEU A 268 21.05 8.48 8.51
N LEU A 269 22.20 8.25 7.92
CA LEU A 269 23.12 9.31 7.57
C LEU A 269 22.44 10.37 6.67
N PRO A 270 22.67 11.67 6.91
CA PRO A 270 22.15 12.72 6.04
C PRO A 270 22.50 12.50 4.57
N LYS A 271 23.72 12.02 4.29
CA LYS A 271 24.14 11.67 2.94
C LYS A 271 23.24 10.61 2.30
N THR A 272 22.92 9.52 3.01
CA THR A 272 22.01 8.47 2.51
C THR A 272 20.62 9.03 2.16
N GLN A 273 20.15 10.00 2.96
CA GLN A 273 18.86 10.63 2.74
C GLN A 273 18.89 11.57 1.52
N LEU A 274 19.96 12.33 1.33
CA LEU A 274 20.17 13.19 0.16
C LEU A 274 20.33 12.37 -1.11
N ASP A 275 21.16 11.33 -1.08
CA ASP A 275 21.34 10.41 -2.23
C ASP A 275 20.02 9.75 -2.65
N TYR A 276 19.12 9.50 -1.70
CA TYR A 276 17.79 9.00 -1.99
C TYR A 276 16.92 10.05 -2.68
N ILE A 277 16.95 11.29 -2.20
CA ILE A 277 16.21 12.39 -2.82
C ILE A 277 16.67 12.55 -4.26
N ASP A 278 17.96 12.61 -4.50
CA ASP A 278 18.53 12.73 -5.84
C ASP A 278 18.10 11.58 -6.75
N THR A 279 18.02 10.35 -6.24
CA THR A 279 17.55 9.19 -7.01
C THR A 279 16.06 9.29 -7.36
N GLU A 280 15.19 9.67 -6.41
CA GLU A 280 13.74 9.81 -6.64
C GLU A 280 13.42 10.99 -7.57
N VAL A 281 14.26 12.02 -7.54
CA VAL A 281 14.10 13.22 -8.35
C VAL A 281 14.71 13.04 -9.76
N ALA A 282 15.71 12.17 -9.90
CA ALA A 282 16.38 11.92 -11.17
C ALA A 282 15.39 11.55 -12.30
N SER A 283 14.40 10.69 -12.00
CA SER A 283 13.38 10.31 -13.00
C SER A 283 12.49 11.48 -13.44
N LEU A 284 12.25 12.46 -12.57
CA LEU A 284 11.50 13.67 -12.92
C LEU A 284 12.37 14.66 -13.71
N ARG A 285 13.67 14.72 -13.39
CA ARG A 285 14.62 15.53 -14.19
C ARG A 285 14.79 14.96 -15.59
N GLU A 286 14.89 13.63 -15.72
CA GLU A 286 14.94 12.95 -17.01
C GLU A 286 13.68 13.25 -17.85
N GLN A 287 12.49 13.17 -17.27
CA GLN A 287 11.25 13.56 -17.92
C GLN A 287 11.24 15.04 -18.33
N LEU A 288 11.84 15.93 -17.55
CA LEU A 288 11.98 17.34 -17.89
C LEU A 288 12.89 17.54 -19.11
N ASP A 289 14.03 16.85 -19.14
CA ASP A 289 14.97 16.89 -20.24
C ASP A 289 14.35 16.30 -21.51
N GLU A 290 13.64 15.17 -21.41
CA GLU A 290 12.89 14.55 -22.51
C GLU A 290 11.79 15.48 -23.03
N ALA A 291 11.04 16.15 -22.16
CA ALA A 291 10.02 17.12 -22.54
C ALA A 291 10.62 18.32 -23.30
N GLY A 292 11.78 18.78 -22.85
CA GLY A 292 12.54 19.81 -23.54
C GLY A 292 13.02 19.37 -24.93
N ALA A 293 13.61 18.17 -25.02
CA ALA A 293 14.10 17.58 -26.26
C ALA A 293 12.96 17.30 -27.27
N ALA A 294 11.81 16.84 -26.76
CA ALA A 294 10.60 16.63 -27.56
C ALA A 294 9.92 17.95 -27.99
N GLY A 295 10.43 19.11 -27.55
CA GLY A 295 9.86 20.42 -27.87
C GLY A 295 8.44 20.60 -27.36
N MET A 296 8.12 20.07 -26.16
CA MET A 296 6.82 20.20 -25.52
C MET A 296 6.49 21.67 -25.20
N HIS A 297 5.21 21.94 -24.99
CA HIS A 297 4.76 23.32 -24.73
C HIS A 297 5.34 23.83 -23.40
N GLU A 298 5.75 25.09 -23.35
CA GLU A 298 6.34 25.73 -22.16
C GLU A 298 5.51 25.56 -20.87
N ARG A 299 4.17 25.51 -20.97
CA ARG A 299 3.28 25.23 -19.83
C ARG A 299 3.46 23.84 -19.27
N THR A 300 3.67 22.83 -20.12
CA THR A 300 3.91 21.44 -19.70
C THR A 300 5.26 21.34 -19.00
N ILE A 301 6.28 21.96 -19.55
CA ILE A 301 7.63 22.04 -18.96
C ILE A 301 7.57 22.70 -17.58
N LYS A 302 6.94 23.87 -17.45
CA LYS A 302 6.75 24.57 -16.17
C LYS A 302 5.97 23.76 -15.14
N GLN A 303 5.02 22.94 -15.57
CA GLN A 303 4.30 22.05 -14.65
C GLN A 303 5.24 21.00 -14.07
N ILE A 304 6.07 20.36 -14.90
CA ILE A 304 7.07 19.37 -14.46
C ILE A 304 8.07 20.01 -13.49
N GLU A 305 8.57 21.21 -13.81
CA GLU A 305 9.47 21.99 -12.93
C GLU A 305 8.83 22.29 -11.57
N THR A 306 7.56 22.67 -11.56
CA THR A 306 6.81 22.95 -10.33
C THR A 306 6.64 21.69 -9.49
N ASP A 307 6.31 20.57 -10.11
CA ASP A 307 6.14 19.28 -9.45
C ASP A 307 7.47 18.78 -8.87
N LEU A 308 8.57 18.94 -9.63
CA LEU A 308 9.93 18.62 -9.21
C LEU A 308 10.32 19.43 -7.96
N ALA A 309 10.17 20.76 -8.01
CA ALA A 309 10.50 21.64 -6.88
C ALA A 309 9.65 21.32 -5.64
N ALA A 310 8.37 20.99 -5.81
CA ALA A 310 7.50 20.60 -4.71
C ALA A 310 7.91 19.26 -4.07
N VAL A 311 8.38 18.31 -4.88
CA VAL A 311 8.89 17.01 -4.39
C VAL A 311 10.18 17.21 -3.62
N GLU A 312 11.14 17.96 -4.19
CA GLU A 312 12.43 18.27 -3.55
C GLU A 312 12.24 18.99 -2.20
N ALA A 313 11.45 20.04 -2.17
CA ALA A 313 11.20 20.82 -0.94
C ALA A 313 10.57 19.96 0.16
N ARG A 314 9.61 19.08 -0.19
CA ARG A 314 8.97 18.18 0.78
C ARG A 314 9.96 17.16 1.33
N MET A 315 10.81 16.60 0.47
CA MET A 315 11.81 15.60 0.88
C MET A 315 12.90 16.21 1.73
N LEU A 316 13.39 17.41 1.39
CA LEU A 316 14.35 18.16 2.20
C LEU A 316 13.82 18.45 3.60
N LYS A 317 12.56 18.90 3.71
CA LYS A 317 11.91 19.10 5.00
C LYS A 317 11.85 17.81 5.83
N GLN A 318 11.58 16.67 5.20
CA GLN A 318 11.57 15.38 5.88
C GLN A 318 12.97 14.97 6.37
N VAL A 319 14.03 15.31 5.63
CA VAL A 319 15.42 15.11 6.04
C VAL A 319 15.75 15.98 7.24
N GLU A 320 15.43 17.27 7.22
CA GLU A 320 15.65 18.18 8.33
C GLU A 320 14.97 17.71 9.62
N GLU A 321 13.72 17.27 9.54
CA GLU A 321 12.97 16.72 10.69
C GLU A 321 13.59 15.41 11.22
N SER A 322 14.25 14.61 10.38
CA SER A 322 14.88 13.34 10.78
C SER A 322 16.31 13.47 11.31
N THR A 323 16.98 14.60 11.07
CA THR A 323 18.41 14.82 11.38
C THR A 323 18.65 15.17 12.87
N THR A 324 17.62 15.28 13.69
CA THR A 324 17.72 15.58 15.12
C THR A 324 18.24 14.40 15.96
N GLY A 325 19.40 13.86 15.63
CA GLY A 325 20.03 12.79 16.39
C GLY A 325 21.53 12.70 16.14
N SER A 326 22.33 13.17 17.08
CA SER A 326 23.74 12.80 17.16
C SER A 326 23.87 11.37 17.65
N GLY A 327 24.57 10.51 16.91
CA GLY A 327 24.80 9.15 17.36
C GLY A 327 25.20 8.20 16.24
N ILE A 328 25.10 6.92 16.51
CA ILE A 328 25.38 5.82 15.56
C ILE A 328 24.17 5.69 14.62
N PHE A 329 24.43 5.72 13.34
CA PHE A 329 23.45 5.57 12.27
C PHE A 329 23.27 4.10 11.87
N LEU A 330 22.25 3.79 11.06
CA LEU A 330 22.02 2.42 10.57
C LEU A 330 23.26 1.90 9.81
N GLU A 331 23.83 2.74 9.00
CA GLU A 331 25.01 2.46 8.18
C GLU A 331 26.21 2.03 9.02
N ASP A 332 26.37 2.60 10.22
CA ASP A 332 27.45 2.27 11.15
C ASP A 332 27.25 0.90 11.82
N THR A 333 26.04 0.33 11.78
CA THR A 333 25.75 -0.97 12.41
C THR A 333 26.33 -2.15 11.64
N GLY A 334 26.67 -1.96 10.37
CA GLY A 334 27.09 -3.02 9.47
C GLY A 334 25.97 -3.99 9.06
N ILE A 335 24.70 -3.61 9.29
CA ILE A 335 23.57 -4.37 8.77
C ILE A 335 23.59 -4.29 7.24
N ASP A 336 23.63 -5.44 6.59
CA ASP A 336 23.79 -5.58 5.14
C ASP A 336 22.64 -6.32 4.45
N TYR A 337 21.68 -6.84 5.21
CA TYR A 337 20.51 -7.52 4.68
C TYR A 337 19.27 -7.33 5.58
N LEU A 338 18.09 -7.14 4.98
CA LEU A 338 16.84 -7.01 5.70
C LEU A 338 15.88 -8.16 5.42
N MET A 339 15.40 -8.81 6.48
CA MET A 339 14.28 -9.74 6.45
C MET A 339 13.08 -9.04 7.12
N VAL A 340 12.03 -8.71 6.36
CA VAL A 340 10.91 -7.91 6.87
C VAL A 340 9.64 -8.73 6.92
N ASP A 341 9.18 -9.04 8.13
CA ASP A 341 7.90 -9.71 8.35
C ASP A 341 6.74 -8.71 8.33
N GLU A 342 5.56 -9.18 7.94
CA GLU A 342 4.35 -8.38 7.74
C GLU A 342 4.62 -7.12 6.90
N ALA A 343 5.29 -7.34 5.76
CA ALA A 343 5.73 -6.28 4.85
C ALA A 343 4.60 -5.41 4.31
N HIS A 344 3.34 -5.88 4.40
CA HIS A 344 2.16 -5.05 4.08
C HIS A 344 2.09 -3.76 4.92
N ALA A 345 2.80 -3.69 6.06
CA ALA A 345 2.93 -2.46 6.84
C ALA A 345 3.64 -1.33 6.07
N TYR A 346 4.39 -1.65 5.02
CA TYR A 346 5.18 -0.71 4.20
C TYR A 346 4.59 -0.45 2.81
N LYS A 347 3.38 -0.93 2.54
CA LYS A 347 2.71 -0.81 1.24
C LYS A 347 2.41 0.62 0.77
N ASN A 348 2.36 1.57 1.69
CA ASN A 348 2.09 2.97 1.39
C ASN A 348 3.39 3.72 1.06
N LEU A 349 4.16 3.26 0.07
CA LEU A 349 5.25 4.02 -0.51
C LEU A 349 4.67 5.12 -1.39
N ARG A 350 5.24 6.33 -1.30
CA ARG A 350 4.79 7.43 -2.13
C ARG A 350 4.81 7.04 -3.60
N THR A 351 3.67 7.21 -4.25
CA THR A 351 3.49 6.94 -5.68
C THR A 351 2.78 8.14 -6.28
N ILE A 352 3.47 8.83 -7.15
CA ILE A 352 2.92 9.96 -7.91
C ILE A 352 2.11 9.36 -9.05
N SER A 353 0.91 9.87 -9.27
CA SER A 353 0.03 9.43 -10.35
C SER A 353 -0.90 10.57 -10.76
N ALA A 354 -1.06 10.75 -12.06
CA ALA A 354 -2.10 11.59 -12.63
C ALA A 354 -3.46 10.86 -12.69
N ILE A 355 -3.46 9.54 -12.51
CA ILE A 355 -4.67 8.70 -12.50
C ILE A 355 -5.45 8.96 -11.19
N PRO A 356 -6.71 9.38 -11.27
CA PRO A 356 -7.50 9.69 -10.09
C PRO A 356 -7.66 8.49 -9.15
N GLY A 357 -7.33 8.71 -7.87
CA GLY A 357 -7.45 7.69 -6.84
C GLY A 357 -6.36 6.61 -6.84
N ALA A 358 -5.38 6.67 -7.74
CA ALA A 358 -4.28 5.71 -7.81
C ALA A 358 -3.02 6.18 -7.09
N GLY A 359 -2.83 7.49 -6.93
CA GLY A 359 -1.69 8.05 -6.20
C GLY A 359 -1.69 7.70 -4.71
N ILE A 360 -0.50 7.44 -4.16
CA ILE A 360 -0.29 7.19 -2.74
C ILE A 360 0.49 8.35 -2.14
N GLN A 361 -0.04 8.98 -1.09
CA GLN A 361 0.60 10.11 -0.40
C GLN A 361 1.95 9.74 0.25
N GLY A 362 2.14 8.46 0.51
CA GLY A 362 3.31 7.94 1.18
C GLY A 362 3.18 7.89 2.71
N SER A 363 4.04 7.08 3.31
CA SER A 363 4.21 7.02 4.77
C SER A 363 5.69 7.06 5.12
N VAL A 364 6.03 7.70 6.24
CA VAL A 364 7.42 7.83 6.71
C VAL A 364 8.13 6.48 6.77
N LYS A 365 7.45 5.45 7.29
CA LYS A 365 8.04 4.10 7.40
C LYS A 365 8.31 3.46 6.04
N ALA A 366 7.41 3.60 5.06
CA ALA A 366 7.60 3.05 3.73
C ALA A 366 8.76 3.75 3.00
N THR A 367 8.81 5.07 3.07
CA THR A 367 9.92 5.87 2.55
C THR A 367 11.23 5.44 3.17
N LYS A 368 11.26 5.24 4.51
CA LYS A 368 12.47 4.79 5.20
C LYS A 368 12.95 3.41 4.73
N LEU A 369 12.04 2.45 4.59
CA LEU A 369 12.42 1.14 4.06
C LEU A 369 13.03 1.29 2.67
N HIS A 370 12.42 2.09 1.79
CA HIS A 370 12.91 2.32 0.44
C HIS A 370 14.29 2.97 0.42
N MET A 371 14.53 3.97 1.29
CA MET A 371 15.87 4.58 1.46
C MET A 371 16.92 3.55 1.87
N VAL A 372 16.61 2.71 2.87
CA VAL A 372 17.53 1.70 3.36
C VAL A 372 17.84 0.67 2.27
N LEU A 373 16.83 0.18 1.54
CA LEU A 373 17.04 -0.75 0.44
C LEU A 373 17.86 -0.12 -0.70
N GLY A 374 17.63 1.15 -1.02
CA GLY A 374 18.43 1.91 -1.98
C GLY A 374 19.90 2.02 -1.56
N HIS A 375 20.13 2.34 -0.27
CA HIS A 375 21.47 2.37 0.30
C HIS A 375 22.17 0.99 0.22
N LEU A 376 21.48 -0.07 0.65
CA LEU A 376 22.03 -1.43 0.61
C LEU A 376 22.35 -1.90 -0.82
N ARG A 377 21.53 -1.53 -1.82
CA ARG A 377 21.85 -1.83 -3.23
C ARG A 377 23.12 -1.15 -3.71
N LYS A 378 23.32 0.10 -3.32
CA LYS A 378 24.53 0.87 -3.67
C LYS A 378 25.78 0.33 -2.99
N THR A 379 25.66 -0.19 -1.76
CA THR A 379 26.81 -0.64 -0.94
C THR A 379 27.12 -2.12 -1.10
N ASN A 380 26.10 -2.96 -1.39
CA ASN A 380 26.29 -4.39 -1.59
C ASN A 380 26.50 -4.67 -3.07
N GLY A 381 27.72 -4.99 -3.49
CA GLY A 381 28.07 -5.24 -4.89
C GLY A 381 27.25 -6.36 -5.58
N SER A 382 26.60 -7.25 -4.80
CA SER A 382 25.74 -8.33 -5.30
C SER A 382 24.29 -7.89 -5.55
N GLY A 383 23.91 -6.65 -5.16
CA GLY A 383 22.52 -6.19 -5.17
C GLY A 383 21.61 -6.91 -4.17
N ARG A 384 22.15 -7.84 -3.35
CA ARG A 384 21.40 -8.60 -2.35
C ARG A 384 21.05 -7.73 -1.16
N VAL A 385 19.77 -7.50 -0.93
CA VAL A 385 19.34 -6.49 0.05
C VAL A 385 18.22 -6.93 0.96
N CYS A 386 17.24 -7.71 0.50
CA CYS A 386 16.12 -8.06 1.38
C CYS A 386 15.28 -9.25 0.93
N THR A 387 14.62 -9.82 1.92
CA THR A 387 13.40 -10.63 1.75
C THR A 387 12.25 -9.96 2.49
N LEU A 388 11.14 -9.77 1.81
CA LEU A 388 9.88 -9.32 2.40
C LEU A 388 8.96 -10.52 2.62
N ALA A 389 8.22 -10.58 3.71
CA ALA A 389 7.28 -11.66 4.01
C ALA A 389 5.91 -11.08 4.40
N THR A 390 4.84 -11.63 3.85
CA THR A 390 3.46 -11.24 4.21
C THR A 390 2.45 -12.30 3.78
N GLY A 391 1.38 -12.46 4.56
CA GLY A 391 0.22 -13.28 4.18
C GLY A 391 -0.78 -12.54 3.28
N THR A 392 -0.66 -11.22 3.16
CA THR A 392 -1.60 -10.36 2.39
C THR A 392 -0.82 -9.38 1.53
N PRO A 393 -0.17 -9.84 0.44
CA PRO A 393 0.71 -9.01 -0.37
C PRO A 393 -0.03 -7.85 -1.06
N ILE A 394 -1.25 -8.11 -1.52
CA ILE A 394 -2.12 -7.13 -2.17
C ILE A 394 -3.47 -7.18 -1.47
N ALA A 395 -3.84 -6.13 -0.73
CA ALA A 395 -5.04 -6.12 0.10
C ALA A 395 -6.07 -5.05 -0.29
N ASN A 396 -5.65 -3.83 -0.63
CA ASN A 396 -6.56 -2.70 -0.82
C ASN A 396 -6.51 -2.11 -2.23
N SER A 397 -5.37 -2.15 -2.87
CA SER A 397 -5.17 -1.54 -4.18
C SER A 397 -4.08 -2.30 -4.94
N VAL A 398 -4.28 -2.36 -6.23
CA VAL A 398 -3.30 -2.91 -7.15
C VAL A 398 -2.00 -2.13 -7.18
N THR A 399 -2.04 -0.85 -6.86
CA THR A 399 -0.84 -0.04 -6.67
C THR A 399 0.15 -0.69 -5.67
N GLU A 400 -0.35 -1.53 -4.76
CA GLU A 400 0.50 -2.30 -3.83
C GLU A 400 1.42 -3.29 -4.55
N ALA A 401 0.97 -3.88 -5.67
CA ALA A 401 1.82 -4.76 -6.48
C ALA A 401 2.98 -4.00 -7.14
N TYR A 402 2.70 -2.79 -7.64
CA TYR A 402 3.72 -1.90 -8.16
C TYR A 402 4.72 -1.47 -7.07
N VAL A 403 4.24 -1.14 -5.87
CA VAL A 403 5.10 -0.79 -4.72
C VAL A 403 6.01 -1.95 -4.33
N LEU A 404 5.49 -3.18 -4.30
CA LEU A 404 6.32 -4.37 -4.03
C LEU A 404 7.40 -4.55 -5.10
N LYS A 405 7.07 -4.31 -6.37
CA LYS A 405 8.04 -4.37 -7.46
C LYS A 405 9.11 -3.27 -7.34
N ARG A 406 8.75 -2.06 -6.91
CA ARG A 406 9.73 -0.99 -6.59
C ARG A 406 10.70 -1.38 -5.49
N TYR A 407 10.24 -2.10 -4.47
CA TYR A 407 11.12 -2.60 -3.41
C TYR A 407 12.03 -3.74 -3.88
N LEU A 408 11.53 -4.66 -4.69
CA LEU A 408 12.18 -5.95 -4.93
C LEU A 408 12.83 -6.08 -6.31
N ALA A 409 12.28 -5.45 -7.32
CA ALA A 409 12.73 -5.56 -8.70
C ALA A 409 12.69 -4.21 -9.44
N PRO A 410 13.35 -3.14 -8.91
CA PRO A 410 13.38 -1.84 -9.59
C PRO A 410 14.03 -1.94 -10.97
N ASP A 411 15.10 -2.75 -11.14
CA ASP A 411 15.80 -2.95 -12.41
C ASP A 411 14.89 -3.60 -13.47
N LEU A 412 13.89 -4.38 -13.04
CA LEU A 412 12.90 -4.95 -13.96
C LEU A 412 11.89 -3.90 -14.40
N LEU A 413 11.51 -2.95 -13.51
CA LEU A 413 10.69 -1.79 -13.89
C LEU A 413 11.41 -0.93 -14.92
N ASP A 414 12.69 -0.67 -14.70
CA ASP A 414 13.51 0.12 -15.60
C ASP A 414 13.64 -0.53 -16.98
N ARG A 415 14.04 -1.79 -17.05
CA ARG A 415 14.14 -2.55 -18.32
C ARG A 415 12.82 -2.63 -19.08
N GLN A 416 11.69 -2.55 -18.42
CA GLN A 416 10.36 -2.57 -19.03
C GLN A 416 9.83 -1.17 -19.36
N GLY A 417 10.56 -0.08 -19.05
CA GLY A 417 10.10 1.30 -19.21
C GLY A 417 8.92 1.66 -18.30
N LEU A 418 8.81 0.97 -17.16
CA LEU A 418 7.67 1.06 -16.23
C LEU A 418 8.04 1.65 -14.87
N THR A 419 9.11 2.44 -14.79
CA THR A 419 9.55 3.12 -13.56
C THR A 419 8.51 4.11 -13.04
N ASN A 420 7.74 4.70 -13.93
CA ASN A 420 6.58 5.52 -13.57
C ASN A 420 5.33 4.65 -13.35
N PHE A 421 4.57 4.94 -12.29
CA PHE A 421 3.35 4.18 -11.98
C PHE A 421 2.31 4.26 -13.10
N ASP A 422 2.14 5.43 -13.70
CA ASP A 422 1.10 5.63 -14.72
C ASP A 422 1.44 4.86 -16.00
N SER A 423 2.73 4.70 -16.33
CA SER A 423 3.21 3.82 -17.39
C SER A 423 2.88 2.34 -17.11
N TRP A 424 3.12 1.90 -15.87
CA TRP A 424 2.76 0.56 -15.43
C TRP A 424 1.24 0.35 -15.45
N ALA A 425 0.48 1.34 -14.99
CA ALA A 425 -0.97 1.31 -14.99
C ALA A 425 -1.57 1.27 -16.40
N ALA A 426 -1.01 2.03 -17.34
CA ALA A 426 -1.44 2.01 -18.74
C ALA A 426 -1.18 0.66 -19.42
N THR A 427 -0.16 -0.09 -18.95
CA THR A 427 0.20 -1.41 -19.50
C THR A 427 -0.64 -2.55 -18.93
N PHE A 428 -1.00 -2.49 -17.65
CA PHE A 428 -1.60 -3.63 -16.94
C PHE A 428 -2.98 -3.38 -16.34
N GLY A 429 -3.48 -2.17 -16.36
CA GLY A 429 -4.71 -1.89 -15.66
C GLY A 429 -5.59 -0.81 -16.24
N GLU A 430 -6.80 -0.73 -15.73
CA GLU A 430 -7.84 0.18 -16.19
C GLU A 430 -8.54 0.86 -15.04
N VAL A 431 -8.81 2.14 -15.23
CA VAL A 431 -9.67 2.93 -14.34
C VAL A 431 -11.11 2.70 -14.70
N VAL A 432 -11.90 2.24 -13.74
CA VAL A 432 -13.33 2.03 -13.88
C VAL A 432 -14.06 3.06 -13.04
N SER A 433 -15.01 3.77 -13.63
CA SER A 433 -15.92 4.67 -12.91
C SER A 433 -17.15 3.91 -12.48
N SER A 434 -17.46 3.94 -11.19
CA SER A 434 -18.68 3.36 -10.62
C SER A 434 -19.45 4.40 -9.83
N LEU A 435 -20.77 4.26 -9.83
CA LEU A 435 -21.67 5.06 -9.00
C LEU A 435 -21.64 4.49 -7.58
N GLU A 436 -21.07 5.21 -6.65
CA GLU A 436 -20.96 4.78 -5.25
C GLU A 436 -21.76 5.73 -4.33
N PRO A 437 -22.32 5.20 -3.23
CA PRO A 437 -22.95 6.07 -2.22
C PRO A 437 -21.96 7.11 -1.72
N ASP A 438 -22.41 8.36 -1.56
CA ASP A 438 -21.58 9.37 -0.94
C ASP A 438 -21.28 9.02 0.51
N ALA A 439 -20.14 9.47 1.03
CA ALA A 439 -19.73 9.27 2.42
C ALA A 439 -20.73 9.84 3.46
N LYS A 440 -21.57 10.76 3.04
CA LYS A 440 -22.64 11.33 3.88
C LYS A 440 -23.91 10.48 3.87
N GLY A 441 -24.06 9.55 2.93
CA GLY A 441 -25.26 8.71 2.78
C GLY A 441 -26.45 9.42 2.13
N ASP A 442 -26.28 10.66 1.66
CA ASP A 442 -27.37 11.49 1.12
C ASP A 442 -27.48 11.44 -0.41
N GLY A 443 -26.58 10.71 -1.09
CA GLY A 443 -26.56 10.65 -2.55
C GLY A 443 -25.54 9.66 -3.10
N TYR A 444 -25.40 9.68 -4.42
CA TYR A 444 -24.43 8.87 -5.16
C TYR A 444 -23.42 9.78 -5.85
N LYS A 445 -22.16 9.34 -5.88
CA LYS A 445 -21.08 10.00 -6.63
C LYS A 445 -20.37 9.01 -7.53
N TYR A 446 -20.04 9.46 -8.73
CA TYR A 446 -19.12 8.72 -9.57
C TYR A 446 -17.73 8.72 -8.93
N LYS A 447 -17.19 7.52 -8.71
CA LYS A 447 -15.81 7.34 -8.29
C LYS A 447 -15.06 6.55 -9.32
N ALA A 448 -13.95 7.12 -9.78
CA ALA A 448 -12.99 6.44 -10.61
C ALA A 448 -12.05 5.61 -9.71
N ARG A 449 -11.91 4.31 -10.02
CA ARG A 449 -10.99 3.41 -9.32
C ARG A 449 -10.18 2.63 -10.33
N PHE A 450 -8.92 2.46 -10.06
CA PHE A 450 -8.06 1.54 -10.77
C PHE A 450 -8.43 0.11 -10.33
N ALA A 451 -9.23 -0.61 -11.13
CA ALA A 451 -9.92 -1.80 -10.64
C ALA A 451 -9.91 -3.01 -11.59
N ARG A 452 -9.55 -2.85 -12.86
CA ARG A 452 -9.45 -3.95 -13.81
C ARG A 452 -8.03 -4.19 -14.23
N PHE A 453 -7.72 -5.46 -14.57
CA PHE A 453 -6.41 -5.86 -15.09
C PHE A 453 -6.55 -6.52 -16.45
N PHE A 454 -5.55 -6.28 -17.26
CA PHE A 454 -5.31 -6.99 -18.52
C PHE A 454 -3.83 -7.32 -18.64
N ASN A 455 -3.47 -8.09 -19.67
CA ASN A 455 -2.13 -8.65 -19.80
C ASN A 455 -1.71 -9.37 -18.50
N VAL A 456 -2.66 -10.12 -17.92
CA VAL A 456 -2.51 -10.78 -16.62
C VAL A 456 -1.40 -11.83 -16.61
N PRO A 457 -1.19 -12.63 -17.67
CA PRO A 457 -0.08 -13.59 -17.70
C PRO A 457 1.28 -12.93 -17.48
N GLU A 458 1.56 -11.81 -18.16
CA GLU A 458 2.82 -11.08 -18.05
C GLU A 458 2.94 -10.36 -16.71
N LEU A 459 1.84 -9.79 -16.22
CA LEU A 459 1.79 -9.20 -14.89
C LEU A 459 2.13 -10.26 -13.82
N MET A 460 1.56 -11.46 -13.94
CA MET A 460 1.82 -12.56 -13.01
C MET A 460 3.23 -13.15 -13.19
N ALA A 461 3.75 -13.27 -14.41
CA ALA A 461 5.13 -13.66 -14.65
C ALA A 461 6.10 -12.66 -14.00
N SER A 462 5.87 -11.36 -14.23
CA SER A 462 6.62 -10.29 -13.60
C SER A 462 6.55 -10.31 -12.06
N TYR A 463 5.40 -10.63 -11.49
CA TYR A 463 5.22 -10.77 -10.05
C TYR A 463 5.94 -12.00 -9.50
N ARG A 464 5.79 -13.17 -10.13
CA ARG A 464 6.42 -14.43 -9.72
C ARG A 464 7.95 -14.41 -9.87
N SER A 465 8.50 -13.52 -10.69
CA SER A 465 9.96 -13.39 -10.84
C SER A 465 10.65 -13.05 -9.50
N PHE A 466 9.99 -12.28 -8.61
CA PHE A 466 10.50 -11.95 -7.28
C PHE A 466 9.66 -12.52 -6.12
N ALA A 467 8.47 -13.10 -6.39
CA ALA A 467 7.56 -13.60 -5.35
C ALA A 467 7.47 -15.13 -5.35
N ASP A 468 7.61 -15.72 -4.16
CA ASP A 468 7.23 -17.08 -3.85
C ASP A 468 5.82 -17.06 -3.26
N VAL A 469 4.86 -17.67 -3.98
CA VAL A 469 3.44 -17.62 -3.61
C VAL A 469 2.99 -18.99 -3.15
N GLN A 470 2.51 -19.07 -1.91
CA GLN A 470 2.01 -20.31 -1.31
C GLN A 470 0.60 -20.08 -0.75
N ASN A 471 -0.37 -20.75 -1.31
CA ASN A 471 -1.77 -20.69 -0.90
C ASN A 471 -2.12 -21.83 0.07
N THR A 472 -3.28 -21.73 0.70
CA THR A 472 -3.79 -22.76 1.61
C THR A 472 -3.99 -24.10 0.91
N GLU A 473 -4.42 -24.06 -0.34
CA GLU A 473 -4.69 -25.23 -1.19
C GLU A 473 -3.37 -25.92 -1.59
N ASP A 474 -2.36 -25.14 -1.99
CA ASP A 474 -1.03 -25.65 -2.37
C ASP A 474 -0.33 -26.39 -1.22
N LEU A 475 -0.58 -25.94 0.01
CA LEU A 475 0.06 -26.48 1.22
C LEU A 475 -0.76 -27.55 1.93
N GLY A 476 -1.99 -27.82 1.49
CA GLY A 476 -2.90 -28.75 2.15
C GLY A 476 -3.12 -28.44 3.64
N LEU A 477 -3.13 -27.15 4.01
CA LEU A 477 -3.28 -26.75 5.40
C LEU A 477 -4.65 -27.16 5.93
N PRO A 478 -4.71 -27.66 7.18
CA PRO A 478 -5.98 -28.00 7.80
C PRO A 478 -6.83 -26.73 7.96
N VAL A 479 -7.91 -26.68 7.22
CA VAL A 479 -8.89 -25.59 7.31
C VAL A 479 -10.04 -26.06 8.20
N PRO A 480 -10.40 -25.30 9.25
CA PRO A 480 -11.57 -25.63 10.06
C PRO A 480 -12.82 -25.73 9.18
N THR A 481 -13.65 -26.74 9.44
CA THR A 481 -14.93 -26.86 8.79
C THR A 481 -15.83 -25.70 9.25
N VAL A 482 -16.22 -24.85 8.32
CA VAL A 482 -17.16 -23.76 8.57
C VAL A 482 -18.54 -24.22 8.16
N LEU A 483 -19.52 -24.03 9.02
CA LEU A 483 -20.93 -24.29 8.71
C LEU A 483 -21.34 -23.46 7.48
N LYS A 484 -22.00 -24.11 6.54
CA LYS A 484 -22.57 -23.40 5.39
C LYS A 484 -23.88 -22.76 5.81
N GLY A 485 -24.07 -21.51 5.44
CA GLY A 485 -25.35 -20.82 5.57
C GLY A 485 -26.43 -21.42 4.67
N PRO A 486 -27.68 -20.98 4.83
CA PRO A 486 -28.81 -21.44 3.99
C PRO A 486 -28.60 -21.18 2.51
N ASP A 487 -27.80 -20.19 2.14
CA ASP A 487 -27.40 -19.80 0.79
C ASP A 487 -26.23 -20.62 0.22
N GLY A 488 -25.74 -21.62 0.96
CA GLY A 488 -24.61 -22.46 0.57
C GLY A 488 -23.24 -21.78 0.69
N GLN A 489 -23.18 -20.51 1.09
CA GLN A 489 -21.93 -19.78 1.33
C GLN A 489 -21.27 -20.23 2.64
N ARG A 490 -19.95 -20.02 2.74
CA ARG A 490 -19.22 -20.29 3.98
C ARG A 490 -19.62 -19.28 5.07
N GLY A 491 -20.21 -19.77 6.15
CA GLY A 491 -20.65 -18.97 7.28
C GLY A 491 -22.14 -18.58 7.17
N GLU A 492 -22.78 -18.48 8.31
CA GLU A 492 -24.13 -18.00 8.46
C GLU A 492 -24.11 -16.50 8.80
N SER A 493 -24.86 -15.69 8.07
CA SER A 493 -25.02 -14.27 8.36
C SER A 493 -26.20 -14.07 9.31
N ILE A 494 -25.91 -13.70 10.56
CA ILE A 494 -26.93 -13.43 11.56
C ILE A 494 -27.18 -11.93 11.62
N ALA A 495 -28.39 -11.51 11.20
CA ALA A 495 -28.82 -10.13 11.27
C ALA A 495 -29.38 -9.80 12.67
N PHE A 496 -28.95 -8.67 13.21
CA PHE A 496 -29.46 -8.13 14.48
C PHE A 496 -30.27 -6.86 14.22
N PRO A 497 -31.42 -6.70 14.87
CA PRO A 497 -32.17 -5.44 14.81
C PRO A 497 -31.32 -4.32 15.41
N VAL A 498 -31.35 -3.17 14.77
CA VAL A 498 -30.69 -1.95 15.26
C VAL A 498 -31.61 -1.29 16.27
N THR A 499 -31.12 -1.00 17.46
CA THR A 499 -31.86 -0.28 18.50
C THR A 499 -32.13 1.18 18.09
N GLY A 500 -33.12 1.81 18.71
CA GLY A 500 -33.42 3.23 18.47
C GLY A 500 -32.23 4.13 18.78
N ILE A 501 -31.51 3.84 19.86
CA ILE A 501 -30.34 4.60 20.33
C ILE A 501 -29.16 4.41 19.35
N GLN A 502 -28.88 3.20 18.92
CA GLN A 502 -27.84 2.92 17.92
C GLN A 502 -28.11 3.65 16.60
N ARG A 503 -29.37 3.59 16.13
CA ARG A 503 -29.80 4.25 14.89
C ARG A 503 -29.60 5.76 14.97
N ALA A 504 -30.03 6.38 16.08
CA ALA A 504 -29.87 7.81 16.31
C ALA A 504 -28.39 8.21 16.35
N TYR A 505 -27.57 7.47 17.09
CA TYR A 505 -26.13 7.71 17.21
C TYR A 505 -25.42 7.63 15.83
N ILE A 506 -25.66 6.57 15.07
CA ILE A 506 -25.03 6.36 13.76
C ILE A 506 -25.48 7.45 12.76
N LYS A 507 -26.77 7.84 12.78
CA LYS A 507 -27.33 8.91 11.92
C LYS A 507 -26.72 10.28 12.24
N ASP A 508 -26.29 10.51 13.49
CA ASP A 508 -25.71 11.79 13.92
C ASP A 508 -24.19 11.88 13.69
N LEU A 509 -23.48 10.74 13.56
CA LEU A 509 -22.03 10.71 13.34
C LEU A 509 -21.57 11.54 12.14
N PRO A 510 -22.18 11.45 10.93
CA PRO A 510 -21.75 12.24 9.77
C PRO A 510 -21.92 13.75 9.95
N LYS A 511 -22.80 14.18 10.85
CA LYS A 511 -23.11 15.60 11.10
C LYS A 511 -22.11 16.28 12.06
N LYS A 512 -21.25 15.50 12.72
CA LYS A 512 -20.30 16.06 13.68
C LYS A 512 -19.26 16.96 12.99
N PRO A 513 -18.97 18.17 13.51
CA PRO A 513 -18.09 19.14 12.87
C PRO A 513 -16.67 18.62 12.57
N TRP A 514 -16.21 17.66 13.37
CA TRP A 514 -14.88 17.09 13.18
C TRP A 514 -14.80 16.09 12.02
N VAL A 515 -15.93 15.64 11.46
CA VAL A 515 -15.93 14.70 10.30
C VAL A 515 -15.34 15.36 9.05
N SER A 516 -15.50 16.67 8.88
CA SER A 516 -14.92 17.42 7.76
C SER A 516 -13.40 17.64 7.88
N ARG A 517 -12.78 17.31 9.03
CA ARG A 517 -11.33 17.41 9.22
C ARG A 517 -10.61 16.18 8.66
N PRO A 518 -9.34 16.28 8.29
CA PRO A 518 -8.54 15.13 7.86
C PRO A 518 -8.64 13.96 8.86
N GLY A 519 -9.00 12.76 8.38
CA GLY A 519 -9.21 11.57 9.21
C GLY A 519 -10.55 11.51 9.95
N GLY A 520 -11.41 12.54 9.88
CA GLY A 520 -12.68 12.58 10.58
C GLY A 520 -13.67 11.52 10.11
N VAL A 521 -13.75 11.26 8.81
CA VAL A 521 -14.60 10.20 8.25
C VAL A 521 -14.17 8.82 8.77
N LEU A 522 -12.87 8.54 8.80
CA LEU A 522 -12.35 7.27 9.33
C LEU A 522 -12.67 7.09 10.81
N LYS A 523 -12.57 8.17 11.59
CA LYS A 523 -12.99 8.19 13.01
C LYS A 523 -14.49 7.92 13.16
N ALA A 524 -15.34 8.53 12.32
CA ALA A 524 -16.79 8.30 12.32
C ALA A 524 -17.11 6.84 11.99
N LEU A 525 -16.50 6.26 10.96
CA LEU A 525 -16.65 4.85 10.62
C LEU A 525 -16.23 3.93 11.78
N GLY A 526 -15.09 4.23 12.42
CA GLY A 526 -14.61 3.49 13.58
C GLY A 526 -15.57 3.55 14.78
N LEU A 527 -16.15 4.71 15.04
CA LEU A 527 -17.18 4.88 16.10
C LEU A 527 -18.48 4.18 15.71
N GLY A 528 -18.93 4.29 14.46
CA GLY A 528 -20.12 3.60 13.97
C GLY A 528 -19.97 2.07 14.07
N LEU A 529 -18.80 1.52 13.72
CA LEU A 529 -18.52 0.10 13.89
C LEU A 529 -18.59 -0.33 15.36
N ARG A 530 -17.98 0.44 16.27
CA ARG A 530 -18.05 0.17 17.73
C ARG A 530 -19.46 0.24 18.24
N ALA A 531 -20.21 1.28 17.89
CA ALA A 531 -21.61 1.43 18.25
C ALA A 531 -22.48 0.26 17.74
N SER A 532 -22.19 -0.24 16.52
CA SER A 532 -22.91 -1.40 15.97
C SER A 532 -22.60 -2.70 16.68
N LEU A 533 -21.46 -2.81 17.35
CA LEU A 533 -21.11 -3.96 18.18
C LEU A 533 -21.74 -3.85 19.56
N ASP A 534 -21.56 -2.71 20.21
CA ASP A 534 -22.08 -2.44 21.56
C ASP A 534 -21.96 -0.93 21.85
N MET A 535 -23.05 -0.29 22.26
CA MET A 535 -23.07 1.14 22.56
C MET A 535 -22.12 1.55 23.70
N ARG A 536 -21.84 0.64 24.63
CA ARG A 536 -20.87 0.84 25.72
C ARG A 536 -19.46 1.09 25.21
N LEU A 537 -19.11 0.61 24.01
CA LEU A 537 -17.80 0.86 23.37
C LEU A 537 -17.60 2.30 22.89
N VAL A 538 -18.67 3.07 22.82
CA VAL A 538 -18.67 4.50 22.47
C VAL A 538 -19.05 5.40 23.65
N GLY A 539 -19.22 4.80 24.84
CA GLY A 539 -19.48 5.55 26.07
C GLY A 539 -20.97 5.82 26.35
N GLU A 540 -21.86 5.26 25.55
CA GLU A 540 -23.31 5.38 25.71
C GLU A 540 -23.89 4.15 26.40
N GLN A 541 -24.96 4.31 27.19
CA GLN A 541 -25.71 3.19 27.77
C GLN A 541 -26.92 2.90 26.87
N ASP A 542 -27.07 1.63 26.53
CA ASP A 542 -28.24 1.13 25.80
C ASP A 542 -28.81 -0.02 26.61
N GLU A 543 -29.98 0.20 27.18
CA GLU A 543 -30.68 -0.79 28.01
C GLU A 543 -31.44 -1.80 27.13
N GLU A 544 -31.68 -1.49 25.87
CA GLU A 544 -32.28 -2.43 24.94
C GLU A 544 -31.26 -3.51 24.56
N ALA A 545 -31.65 -4.77 24.63
CA ALA A 545 -30.81 -5.95 24.45
C ALA A 545 -30.28 -6.17 23.02
N GLY A 546 -29.79 -5.10 22.37
CA GLY A 546 -29.33 -5.10 20.99
C GLY A 546 -27.83 -5.32 20.78
N SER A 547 -27.08 -5.61 21.85
CA SER A 547 -25.63 -5.82 21.73
C SER A 547 -25.29 -7.16 21.05
N LYS A 548 -24.44 -7.13 20.03
CA LYS A 548 -23.96 -8.33 19.34
C LYS A 548 -23.03 -9.17 20.21
N LEU A 549 -22.36 -8.58 21.22
CA LEU A 549 -21.36 -9.23 22.04
C LEU A 549 -21.93 -10.33 22.95
N PRO A 550 -23.03 -10.12 23.71
CA PRO A 550 -23.64 -11.20 24.49
C PRO A 550 -24.07 -12.40 23.65
N TYR A 551 -24.69 -12.12 22.49
CA TYR A 551 -25.12 -13.18 21.59
C TYR A 551 -23.94 -13.99 21.03
N ALA A 552 -22.85 -13.33 20.64
CA ALA A 552 -21.64 -14.02 20.20
C ALA A 552 -21.05 -14.90 21.30
N ALA A 553 -21.12 -14.44 22.57
CA ALA A 553 -20.68 -15.22 23.72
C ALA A 553 -21.60 -16.45 23.97
N GLU A 554 -22.92 -16.28 23.87
CA GLU A 554 -23.88 -17.39 24.00
C GLU A 554 -23.76 -18.42 22.88
N SER A 555 -23.61 -17.95 21.64
CA SER A 555 -23.42 -18.81 20.46
C SER A 555 -22.11 -19.61 20.60
N SER A 556 -21.03 -18.98 21.09
CA SER A 556 -19.77 -19.64 21.38
C SER A 556 -19.90 -20.70 22.48
N ASN A 557 -20.68 -20.44 23.55
CA ASN A 557 -20.93 -21.39 24.64
C ASN A 557 -21.79 -22.58 24.17
N ARG A 558 -22.76 -22.36 23.27
CA ARG A 558 -23.56 -23.44 22.66
C ARG A 558 -22.72 -24.32 21.74
N ALA A 559 -21.81 -23.74 20.98
CA ALA A 559 -20.93 -24.46 20.07
C ALA A 559 -19.83 -25.27 20.79
N TYR A 560 -19.43 -24.82 21.98
CA TYR A 560 -18.35 -25.45 22.79
C TYR A 560 -18.75 -25.56 24.25
N PRO A 561 -19.71 -26.46 24.60
CA PRO A 561 -20.08 -26.72 25.98
C PRO A 561 -18.89 -27.30 26.74
N GLY A 562 -18.36 -26.54 27.69
CA GLY A 562 -17.22 -26.93 28.52
C GLY A 562 -16.00 -26.02 28.48
N ARG A 563 -15.92 -25.08 27.56
CA ARG A 563 -14.98 -23.95 27.69
C ARG A 563 -15.60 -22.90 28.60
N LYS A 564 -15.01 -22.68 29.77
CA LYS A 564 -15.35 -21.50 30.58
C LYS A 564 -15.13 -20.29 29.72
N SER A 565 -16.21 -19.64 29.29
CA SER A 565 -16.12 -18.35 28.68
C SER A 565 -15.39 -17.45 29.66
N ALA A 566 -14.27 -16.83 29.23
CA ALA A 566 -13.70 -15.77 30.02
C ALA A 566 -14.81 -14.73 30.14
N SER A 567 -15.39 -14.62 31.33
CA SER A 567 -16.34 -13.56 31.63
C SER A 567 -15.58 -12.26 31.41
N PHE A 568 -16.00 -11.47 30.45
CA PHE A 568 -15.57 -10.09 30.32
C PHE A 568 -16.21 -9.31 31.49
N THR A 569 -15.79 -9.62 32.70
CA THR A 569 -16.01 -8.74 33.83
C THR A 569 -15.01 -7.62 33.73
N ARG A 570 -15.56 -6.46 33.48
CA ARG A 570 -14.90 -5.17 33.49
C ARG A 570 -13.91 -5.09 34.66
N PRO A 571 -12.63 -4.76 34.47
CA PRO A 571 -11.84 -4.25 35.59
C PRO A 571 -12.52 -2.95 36.03
N ALA A 572 -12.85 -2.88 37.32
CA ALA A 572 -13.42 -1.68 37.92
C ALA A 572 -12.55 -0.46 37.54
N PRO A 573 -13.15 0.69 37.22
CA PRO A 573 -12.37 1.88 36.93
C PRO A 573 -11.53 2.21 38.16
N THR A 574 -10.21 2.20 38.00
CA THR A 574 -9.28 2.74 38.98
C THR A 574 -9.64 4.20 39.21
N ALA A 575 -10.29 4.45 40.34
CA ALA A 575 -10.61 5.79 40.80
C ALA A 575 -9.30 6.60 40.85
N ARG A 576 -9.26 7.70 40.10
CA ARG A 576 -8.27 8.76 40.30
C ARG A 576 -8.34 9.18 41.77
N ARG A 577 -7.31 8.84 42.53
CA ARG A 577 -7.08 9.41 43.86
C ARG A 577 -6.80 10.89 43.69
N THR A 578 -7.81 11.71 43.93
CA THR A 578 -7.61 13.09 44.34
C THR A 578 -7.10 13.08 45.78
N ALA A 579 -5.94 13.65 45.98
CA ALA A 579 -5.38 13.87 47.31
C ALA A 579 -6.26 14.88 48.06
N SER A 580 -6.84 14.47 49.18
CA SER A 580 -7.19 15.37 50.26
C SER A 580 -6.92 14.66 51.60
N SER A 581 -6.20 15.38 52.42
CA SER A 581 -5.66 15.10 53.72
C SER A 581 -6.74 14.73 54.80
N ARG A 582 -6.35 13.89 55.71
CA ARG A 582 -6.34 13.97 57.17
C ARG A 582 -6.84 12.76 57.92
N THR A 583 -5.92 12.30 58.78
CA THR A 583 -6.02 11.81 60.19
C THR A 583 -6.61 10.47 60.53
N ALA A 584 -5.78 9.80 61.30
CA ALA A 584 -5.95 8.89 62.44
C ALA A 584 -5.71 7.38 62.23
N ALA A 585 -4.67 6.91 62.88
CA ALA A 585 -4.34 5.54 63.27
C ALA A 585 -5.19 5.09 64.47
N PRO A 586 -5.06 3.90 65.08
CA PRO A 586 -4.27 2.71 64.77
C PRO A 586 -5.03 1.35 64.98
N ALA A 587 -4.46 0.22 64.62
CA ALA A 587 -4.26 -0.98 65.47
C ALA A 587 -4.00 -2.28 64.69
N ALA A 588 -3.00 -2.96 65.15
CA ALA A 588 -2.77 -4.40 65.29
C ALA A 588 -2.26 -5.22 64.09
N SER A 589 -0.99 -5.59 64.22
CA SER A 589 -0.27 -6.74 63.63
C SER A 589 -0.79 -8.10 64.14
N PRO A 590 -0.42 -9.26 63.58
CA PRO A 590 0.88 -9.85 63.89
C PRO A 590 1.65 -10.55 62.75
N CYS A 591 2.96 -10.42 62.76
CA CYS A 591 4.06 -11.38 62.88
C CYS A 591 4.01 -12.71 62.09
N TRP A 592 5.11 -12.92 61.38
CA TRP A 592 6.12 -13.99 61.52
C TRP A 592 7.16 -13.80 60.44
N SER A 593 8.43 -13.38 60.74
CA SER A 593 9.70 -14.07 60.96
C SER A 593 10.20 -14.84 59.72
N GLU A 594 11.42 -14.70 59.24
CA GLU A 594 12.75 -14.61 59.77
C GLU A 594 13.77 -14.12 58.74
N ALA A 595 14.76 -13.35 59.21
CA ALA A 595 16.04 -13.09 58.52
C ALA A 595 17.06 -14.21 58.92
N PRO A 596 18.31 -14.27 58.37
CA PRO A 596 19.33 -13.40 58.90
C PRO A 596 20.52 -12.95 57.95
N LYS A 597 21.13 -11.84 58.37
CA LYS A 597 22.55 -11.56 58.64
C LYS A 597 23.54 -11.55 57.47
N ARG A 598 24.37 -10.59 57.32
CA ARG A 598 25.22 -9.58 57.91
C ARG A 598 26.39 -9.36 56.98
N TRP A 599 26.85 -8.15 56.83
CA TRP A 599 28.18 -7.64 57.14
C TRP A 599 28.31 -6.16 56.74
N ALA A 600 28.54 -5.33 57.73
CA ALA A 600 29.21 -4.04 57.66
C ALA A 600 30.49 -4.22 58.49
N PRO A 601 31.50 -3.34 58.51
CA PRO A 601 31.38 -1.92 58.83
C PRO A 601 32.36 -0.95 58.13
N GLY A 602 32.08 0.28 58.22
CA GLY A 602 32.57 1.61 58.31
C GLY A 602 34.03 1.93 58.65
N PRO A 603 34.39 3.14 59.16
CA PRO A 603 34.15 4.51 58.70
C PRO A 603 35.47 5.33 58.61
N THR A 604 35.44 6.63 58.23
CA THR A 604 36.31 7.77 58.64
C THR A 604 36.24 8.82 57.53
N SER A 605 36.20 10.08 57.64
CA SER A 605 36.18 11.12 58.65
C SER A 605 36.37 12.47 57.92
N ARG A 606 35.56 13.45 58.27
CA ARG A 606 35.86 14.88 58.43
C ARG A 606 36.52 15.63 57.23
N THR A 607 36.06 16.80 56.79
CA THR A 607 35.91 18.10 57.48
C THR A 607 35.17 19.07 56.54
N GLY A 608 34.27 19.87 57.06
CA GLY A 608 33.84 21.12 56.43
C GLY A 608 34.82 22.30 56.78
N PRO A 609 34.59 23.55 56.47
CA PRO A 609 33.29 24.28 56.59
C PRO A 609 32.96 25.28 55.46
N SER A 610 31.75 25.82 55.56
CA SER A 610 31.25 27.10 54.97
C SER A 610 31.92 28.34 55.56
N PRO A 611 31.61 29.59 55.20
CA PRO A 611 30.54 30.19 54.44
C PRO A 611 30.92 31.47 53.61
N CYS A 612 29.94 32.11 53.01
CA CYS A 612 29.64 33.53 52.90
C CYS A 612 29.41 34.15 51.53
N THR A 613 28.15 34.55 51.39
CA THR A 613 27.63 35.88 50.97
C THR A 613 28.10 36.48 49.66
N THR A 614 27.15 36.67 48.72
CA THR A 614 26.46 37.95 48.41
C THR A 614 25.58 37.81 47.19
N CYS A 615 24.31 38.15 47.34
CA CYS A 615 23.42 38.61 46.29
C CYS A 615 23.77 40.06 45.89
N PRO A 616 23.54 40.50 44.66
CA PRO A 616 22.22 41.11 44.39
C PRO A 616 21.60 40.92 42.99
N THR A 617 20.32 40.78 43.01
CA THR A 617 19.18 41.30 42.20
C THR A 617 19.39 41.85 40.79
N ARG A 618 18.41 41.45 39.96
CA ARG A 618 17.76 42.11 38.82
C ARG A 618 18.23 41.79 37.40
N GLY A 619 17.23 41.35 36.62
CA GLY A 619 17.24 41.36 35.18
C GLY A 619 16.20 40.40 34.60
N GLY A 620 15.02 40.93 34.29
CA GLY A 620 13.90 40.17 33.65
C GLY A 620 14.20 39.77 32.21
N PRO A 621 13.36 38.91 31.63
CA PRO A 621 13.61 38.30 30.31
C PRO A 621 13.33 39.27 29.17
N PRO A 622 14.03 39.13 28.02
CA PRO A 622 13.78 39.99 26.85
C PRO A 622 12.55 39.49 26.09
N THR A 623 11.67 40.42 25.84
CA THR A 623 10.54 40.36 24.94
C THR A 623 11.01 40.45 23.50
N TRP A 624 10.51 39.54 22.64
CA TRP A 624 10.63 39.66 21.19
C TRP A 624 9.38 40.32 20.61
N PRO A 625 9.51 41.22 19.62
CA PRO A 625 8.38 41.97 19.10
C PRO A 625 7.58 41.18 18.05
N SER A 626 6.27 41.22 18.23
CA SER A 626 5.28 40.82 17.27
C SER A 626 5.17 41.84 16.13
N ALA A 627 5.34 41.40 14.90
CA ALA A 627 5.01 42.17 13.73
C ALA A 627 3.58 41.84 13.29
N THR A 628 2.62 42.67 13.72
CA THR A 628 1.30 42.82 13.15
C THR A 628 1.41 43.94 12.10
N ALA A 629 1.15 43.59 10.85
CA ALA A 629 0.80 44.57 9.82
C ALA A 629 -0.65 44.44 9.44
N ALA A 630 -1.35 45.48 9.73
CA ALA A 630 -2.74 45.75 9.51
C ALA A 630 -3.12 45.83 8.02
N TRP A 631 -4.31 45.32 7.69
CA TRP A 631 -5.13 45.88 6.61
C TRP A 631 -6.55 46.10 7.12
N ASN A 632 -6.85 47.36 7.39
CA ASN A 632 -8.17 47.92 7.59
C ASN A 632 -8.79 48.21 6.22
N GLY A 633 -10.08 47.92 6.08
CA GLY A 633 -10.85 48.39 4.94
C GLY A 633 -12.35 48.09 5.04
N ARG A 634 -13.04 48.80 5.90
CA ARG A 634 -14.39 49.36 5.85
C ARG A 634 -15.61 48.44 5.69
N ALA A 635 -16.37 48.45 6.74
CA ALA A 635 -17.80 48.15 6.84
C ALA A 635 -18.67 49.25 6.16
N THR A 636 -19.80 48.84 5.55
CA THR A 636 -21.03 49.63 5.53
C THR A 636 -22.27 48.68 5.50
N SER A 637 -22.95 48.67 6.60
CA SER A 637 -24.40 48.86 6.85
C SER A 637 -25.43 48.08 6.05
N THR A 638 -26.19 47.33 6.83
CA THR A 638 -27.59 46.89 6.60
C THR A 638 -28.57 48.03 6.33
N PRO A 639 -29.76 47.76 5.72
CA PRO A 639 -30.90 47.54 6.62
C PRO A 639 -31.97 46.52 6.18
N ARG A 640 -32.75 46.17 7.17
CA ARG A 640 -33.99 45.41 7.32
C ARG A 640 -35.10 45.66 6.29
N GLY A 641 -35.92 44.61 6.09
CA GLY A 641 -37.29 44.66 5.57
C GLY A 641 -37.79 43.25 5.28
N SER A 642 -38.45 42.58 6.07
CA SER A 642 -39.83 42.34 6.53
C SER A 642 -40.79 41.76 5.48
N ARG A 643 -41.40 40.61 5.86
CA ARG A 643 -42.74 40.05 5.47
C ARG A 643 -42.84 39.48 4.04
N ALA A 644 -43.51 38.35 3.77
CA ALA A 644 -44.65 37.66 4.33
C ALA A 644 -44.78 36.25 3.74
N ARG A 645 -45.35 35.33 4.44
CA ARG A 645 -46.00 34.09 3.94
C ARG A 645 -47.28 34.45 3.15
N PRO A 646 -47.74 33.59 2.26
CA PRO A 646 -48.92 32.80 2.57
C PRO A 646 -48.84 31.32 2.16
N THR A 647 -49.40 30.58 2.91
CA THR A 647 -50.20 29.37 3.04
C THR A 647 -51.07 28.96 1.84
N MET A 648 -51.37 27.67 1.89
CA MET A 648 -52.47 26.85 1.32
C MET A 648 -52.06 26.02 0.10
N SER A 649 -52.26 24.79 0.12
CA SER A 649 -53.27 23.74 0.42
C SER A 649 -53.32 22.85 -0.82
N GLY A 650 -53.23 21.63 -0.67
CA GLY A 650 -54.27 20.68 -0.69
C GLY A 650 -53.95 19.44 -1.50
N SER A 651 -54.11 18.36 -0.85
CA SER A 651 -54.83 17.13 -1.12
C SER A 651 -54.22 16.14 -2.11
N SER A 652 -53.81 15.02 -1.53
CA SER A 652 -54.46 13.68 -1.62
C SER A 652 -54.49 13.06 -3.02
N THR A 653 -54.03 11.86 -3.26
CA THR A 653 -54.49 10.57 -2.78
C THR A 653 -53.72 9.42 -3.46
N THR A 654 -53.53 8.39 -2.68
CA THR A 654 -53.62 6.95 -2.97
C THR A 654 -52.54 6.25 -3.82
N SER A 655 -51.85 5.40 -3.13
CA SER A 655 -51.44 4.06 -3.57
C SER A 655 -52.70 3.22 -3.91
N PRO A 656 -52.70 2.00 -4.44
CA PRO A 656 -51.68 0.94 -4.36
C PRO A 656 -51.60 -0.05 -5.56
N LEU A 657 -50.90 -1.16 -5.37
CA LEU A 657 -51.06 -2.53 -5.89
C LEU A 657 -50.10 -2.99 -6.98
N ALA A 658 -49.25 -3.87 -6.56
CA ALA A 658 -48.82 -5.08 -7.32
C ALA A 658 -50.08 -5.99 -7.53
N PRO A 659 -50.08 -7.13 -8.22
CA PRO A 659 -48.98 -8.05 -8.60
C PRO A 659 -49.18 -8.79 -9.95
N SER A 660 -48.39 -9.85 -10.12
CA SER A 660 -48.61 -11.11 -10.86
C SER A 660 -47.77 -11.27 -12.12
N THR A 661 -46.90 -12.23 -12.08
CA THR A 661 -46.94 -13.66 -12.37
C THR A 661 -46.78 -14.02 -13.83
N ASN A 662 -45.90 -14.97 -13.97
CA ASN A 662 -45.81 -16.12 -14.91
C ASN A 662 -44.68 -16.01 -15.93
N SER A 663 -43.74 -16.85 -15.83
CA SER A 663 -43.58 -18.30 -15.93
C SER A 663 -43.02 -18.72 -17.29
N ALA A 664 -42.15 -19.68 -17.21
CA ALA A 664 -41.77 -20.68 -18.19
C ALA A 664 -40.66 -20.22 -19.18
N SER A 665 -39.62 -20.92 -19.49
CA SER A 665 -39.27 -22.32 -19.35
C SER A 665 -37.83 -22.49 -19.84
N GLN A 666 -37.10 -23.34 -19.19
CA GLN A 666 -35.91 -24.01 -19.77
C GLN A 666 -36.30 -24.88 -20.97
N PRO A 667 -35.33 -25.23 -21.84
CA PRO A 667 -34.67 -26.50 -21.60
C PRO A 667 -33.17 -26.55 -21.96
N SER A 668 -32.46 -27.36 -21.25
CA SER A 668 -31.23 -28.02 -21.69
C SER A 668 -31.52 -29.05 -22.79
N PRO A 669 -30.51 -29.37 -23.63
CA PRO A 669 -30.21 -30.80 -23.73
C PRO A 669 -28.72 -31.17 -23.84
N ALA A 670 -28.38 -32.21 -23.11
CA ALA A 670 -27.77 -33.46 -23.53
C ALA A 670 -26.40 -33.48 -24.22
N ARG A 671 -25.53 -34.21 -23.54
CA ARG A 671 -24.34 -34.92 -24.08
C ARG A 671 -24.76 -35.93 -25.18
N PRO A 672 -23.80 -36.31 -26.08
CA PRO A 672 -23.43 -37.72 -26.05
C PRO A 672 -21.90 -38.00 -26.07
N SER A 673 -21.65 -39.14 -25.52
CA SER A 673 -20.48 -39.99 -25.45
C SER A 673 -20.00 -40.50 -26.80
N SER A 674 -18.70 -40.73 -26.98
CA SER A 674 -18.11 -42.04 -27.36
C SER A 674 -16.66 -41.88 -27.85
N SER A 675 -15.78 -42.59 -27.24
CA SER A 675 -14.47 -43.03 -27.79
C SER A 675 -14.74 -44.17 -28.82
N PRO A 676 -13.78 -44.56 -29.69
CA PRO A 676 -12.76 -45.51 -29.30
C PRO A 676 -11.37 -45.43 -30.00
N ARG A 677 -10.40 -45.94 -29.29
CA ARG A 677 -9.17 -46.69 -29.58
C ARG A 677 -8.76 -47.01 -31.06
N SER A 678 -7.44 -46.84 -31.35
CA SER A 678 -6.49 -47.87 -31.75
C SER A 678 -5.17 -47.18 -32.16
N SER A 679 -4.06 -47.46 -31.55
CA SER A 679 -3.04 -48.47 -31.77
C SER A 679 -2.15 -48.23 -33.01
N ALA A 680 -0.87 -48.01 -32.81
CA ALA A 680 0.29 -48.81 -33.15
C ALA A 680 1.54 -47.95 -33.45
N ARG A 681 2.55 -48.10 -32.65
CA ARG A 681 3.94 -48.57 -32.93
C ARG A 681 4.59 -48.12 -34.25
N THR A 682 5.77 -47.46 -34.15
CA THR A 682 7.10 -48.05 -34.38
C THR A 682 8.17 -46.97 -34.37
N SER A 683 9.20 -47.16 -33.59
CA SER A 683 10.60 -46.67 -33.80
C SER A 683 11.29 -47.59 -34.81
N PRO A 684 12.47 -47.36 -35.41
CA PRO A 684 13.70 -46.99 -34.72
C PRO A 684 14.76 -46.18 -35.52
N SER A 685 15.77 -45.71 -34.78
CA SER A 685 17.22 -45.65 -35.04
C SER A 685 17.81 -45.01 -36.32
N ALA A 686 18.81 -44.13 -36.22
CA ALA A 686 20.22 -44.40 -36.19
C ALA A 686 21.10 -43.13 -36.32
N ARG A 687 22.05 -43.01 -35.45
CA ARG A 687 23.47 -42.60 -35.54
C ARG A 687 24.01 -41.88 -36.79
N SER A 688 24.77 -40.76 -36.52
CA SER A 688 26.20 -40.56 -36.79
C SER A 688 26.62 -39.13 -36.42
N ARG A 689 27.46 -38.90 -35.49
CA ARG A 689 28.93 -38.68 -35.42
C ARG A 689 29.51 -37.84 -36.59
N THR A 690 30.06 -36.67 -36.24
CA THR A 690 31.49 -36.24 -36.36
C THR A 690 31.54 -34.73 -36.17
N SER A 691 32.22 -34.26 -35.21
CA SER A 691 33.62 -33.86 -34.99
C SER A 691 33.99 -32.47 -35.51
N ALA A 692 34.36 -31.61 -34.52
CA ALA A 692 35.54 -30.78 -34.44
C ALA A 692 35.70 -29.52 -35.30
N ARG A 693 35.84 -28.38 -34.69
CA ARG A 693 37.09 -27.59 -34.50
C ARG A 693 36.75 -26.12 -34.15
N ARG A 694 37.34 -25.67 -33.06
CA ARG A 694 37.73 -24.26 -32.85
C ARG A 694 38.94 -23.95 -33.76
N PRO A 695 39.25 -22.68 -34.07
CA PRO A 695 40.00 -21.82 -33.15
C PRO A 695 39.60 -20.34 -33.15
N SER A 696 39.78 -19.73 -32.04
CA SER A 696 40.58 -18.56 -31.63
C SER A 696 40.87 -17.48 -32.68
N THR A 697 40.42 -16.31 -32.47
CA THR A 697 41.12 -15.08 -32.03
C THR A 697 40.11 -14.14 -31.43
#